data_4f5e7ae22f274902c4fa5f5515a65c61
#
_entry.id   4f5e7ae22f274902c4fa5f5515a65c61
#
_cell.length_a   1.000
_cell.length_b   1.000
_cell.length_c   1.000
_cell.angle_alpha   90.00
_cell.angle_beta   90.00
_cell.angle_gamma   90.00
#
_symmetry.space_group_name_H-M   'P 1'
#
loop_
_entity.id
_entity.type
_entity.pdbx_description
1 polymer ?
#
loop_
_entity_poly.entity_id
_entity_poly.type
_entity_poly.pdbx_seq_one_letter_code
_entity_poly.pdbx_strand_id
1 'polypeptide(L)'
;MSSHNLVAMLSSSSYAWLTSPSCTLLSTSTPNLILQWLRFIFLSPCPQRLLISSLDSLFLLSLLAFSAYKLYSRANTSSSITKPLLQKNDSDYRITFWFTLPLLATTVLAITYTVLGILAFTQTNSFDSWKQIEALFRLFQAITNIVIVILMVREKNFKASKHPLSLRIYWTANFMIASLFAASALVRMMTVGETKLELSLRIDDIFSLVNFPLSVFFFVISVKGSSGIHVIRISDVVASYPSVSTDRTLSPYACSSFLSKTVWYWMNPLLNKGYQTPLKLEDVPSLPLDFRAEKMSELFQSNWPKPEENSKHPVGVTLFRCFWKHIAFTGFLAIIKLCVMYVGPLLIQSFVDFTSRKDSTSSEGIVLILILFAAKSLEVLSTHQFNFHSQKLGMLVRSSIITSVYKKGLRLSSSSRQAHGTGQIVNHMAVDAQQLSDSMMQFHPIWLMPLQVSVALVLLYSYVGVSVVASILGIAIVSFFTLYRTKSSNSFQFQIMRSRDSRLKATNELLNNMRVIKFQAWEEYFGNKIQQFREAEHGWIAKFLYYFAVNMGILGNASITVAVLTFGTATFIGTPLNAGTVFTITSIIKILQEPLRTFPEALINISQATISLGRLDEFMMSKEMDDSAVQRDESCVGDVAVEIKDGKFSWDDKDENEALRVEDLVIRKGDHAAVVGTVGSGKSSLLASVLGEMFKISGKVCFFALDS
;
A
#
# COMPACT_ATOMS: atom_id res chain seq x y z
N MET A 1 -33.02 50.18 -35.85
CA MET A 1 -32.55 49.09 -36.73
C MET A 1 -33.37 47.87 -36.40
N SER A 2 -34.16 47.42 -37.33
CA SER A 2 -35.30 46.55 -37.14
C SER A 2 -34.92 45.08 -36.90
N SER A 3 -35.73 44.41 -36.06
CA SER A 3 -35.65 43.02 -35.70
C SER A 3 -35.59 42.01 -36.87
N HIS A 4 -35.92 42.47 -38.07
CA HIS A 4 -35.84 41.66 -39.31
C HIS A 4 -34.41 41.37 -39.78
N ASN A 5 -33.41 42.23 -39.46
CA ASN A 5 -32.03 42.00 -39.87
C ASN A 5 -31.29 41.01 -38.97
N LEU A 6 -31.71 40.84 -37.75
CA LEU A 6 -31.09 39.88 -36.83
C LEU A 6 -31.47 38.43 -37.16
N VAL A 7 -32.74 38.20 -37.60
CA VAL A 7 -33.23 36.89 -38.02
C VAL A 7 -32.63 36.47 -39.37
N ALA A 8 -32.43 37.40 -40.30
CA ALA A 8 -31.77 37.14 -41.59
C ALA A 8 -30.26 36.89 -41.43
N MET A 9 -29.58 37.53 -40.45
CA MET A 9 -28.19 37.27 -40.12
C MET A 9 -28.01 35.91 -39.43
N LEU A 10 -28.95 35.46 -38.58
CA LEU A 10 -28.93 34.14 -37.95
C LEU A 10 -29.24 33.03 -38.95
N SER A 11 -30.07 33.25 -39.96
CA SER A 11 -30.41 32.24 -40.96
C SER A 11 -29.36 32.04 -42.07
N SER A 12 -28.56 33.05 -42.42
CA SER A 12 -27.51 32.92 -43.43
C SER A 12 -26.15 32.43 -42.88
N SER A 13 -25.87 32.69 -41.62
CA SER A 13 -24.62 32.21 -40.97
C SER A 13 -24.72 30.80 -40.37
N SER A 14 -25.92 30.30 -40.13
CA SER A 14 -26.12 29.01 -39.46
C SER A 14 -25.74 27.78 -40.32
N TYR A 15 -25.60 27.91 -41.61
CA TYR A 15 -25.23 26.80 -42.51
C TYR A 15 -23.88 26.99 -43.21
N ALA A 16 -23.18 28.09 -43.00
CA ALA A 16 -21.89 28.38 -43.65
C ALA A 16 -20.77 27.39 -43.29
N TRP A 17 -20.90 26.71 -42.15
CA TRP A 17 -19.97 25.66 -41.70
C TRP A 17 -20.12 24.34 -42.48
N LEU A 18 -21.32 24.04 -43.04
CA LEU A 18 -21.56 22.89 -43.91
C LEU A 18 -20.85 23.01 -45.27
N THR A 19 -20.50 24.20 -45.70
CA THR A 19 -19.78 24.48 -46.95
C THR A 19 -18.26 24.50 -46.76
N SER A 20 -17.75 24.33 -45.50
CA SER A 20 -16.32 24.26 -45.25
C SER A 20 -15.68 23.01 -45.88
N PRO A 21 -14.39 23.05 -46.30
CA PRO A 21 -13.70 21.89 -46.88
C PRO A 21 -13.73 20.63 -46.01
N SER A 22 -13.90 20.81 -44.69
CA SER A 22 -13.98 19.73 -43.72
C SER A 22 -15.33 19.04 -43.66
N CYS A 23 -16.40 19.67 -44.22
CA CYS A 23 -17.78 19.17 -44.23
C CYS A 23 -18.33 18.91 -45.63
N THR A 24 -17.57 19.19 -46.71
CA THR A 24 -17.98 18.91 -48.08
C THR A 24 -17.50 17.51 -48.50
N LEU A 25 -18.35 16.76 -49.20
CA LEU A 25 -17.97 15.52 -49.87
C LEU A 25 -16.90 15.84 -50.92
N LEU A 26 -15.69 15.28 -50.79
CA LEU A 26 -14.68 15.33 -51.83
C LEU A 26 -15.23 14.60 -53.06
N SER A 27 -15.49 15.37 -54.15
CA SER A 27 -15.88 14.81 -55.44
C SER A 27 -14.67 14.17 -56.11
N THR A 28 -14.37 12.95 -55.77
CA THR A 28 -13.43 12.10 -56.51
C THR A 28 -14.24 11.20 -57.43
N SER A 29 -13.80 11.05 -58.65
CA SER A 29 -14.42 10.34 -59.78
C SER A 29 -14.46 8.81 -59.60
N THR A 30 -15.10 8.32 -58.54
CA THR A 30 -15.31 6.91 -58.33
C THR A 30 -16.81 6.55 -58.46
N PRO A 31 -17.18 5.44 -59.16
CA PRO A 31 -18.57 5.16 -59.58
C PRO A 31 -19.51 4.72 -58.42
N ASN A 32 -19.03 4.53 -57.19
CA ASN A 32 -19.84 4.01 -56.07
C ASN A 32 -20.13 5.11 -55.02
N LEU A 33 -21.31 5.69 -55.10
CA LEU A 33 -21.84 6.70 -54.18
C LEU A 33 -21.78 6.25 -52.72
N ILE A 34 -22.05 4.98 -52.45
CA ILE A 34 -22.01 4.36 -51.10
C ILE A 34 -20.60 4.35 -50.53
N LEU A 35 -19.60 4.08 -51.37
CA LEU A 35 -18.19 4.06 -50.90
C LEU A 35 -17.66 5.46 -50.57
N GLN A 36 -18.14 6.49 -51.31
CA GLN A 36 -17.83 7.89 -51.02
C GLN A 36 -18.46 8.35 -49.72
N TRP A 37 -19.70 7.98 -49.44
CA TRP A 37 -20.35 8.28 -48.16
C TRP A 37 -19.67 7.58 -46.99
N LEU A 38 -19.31 6.29 -47.13
CA LEU A 38 -18.58 5.54 -46.09
C LEU A 38 -17.21 6.17 -45.82
N ARG A 39 -16.46 6.54 -46.86
CA ARG A 39 -15.18 7.25 -46.69
C ARG A 39 -15.36 8.61 -46.01
N PHE A 40 -16.39 9.35 -46.37
CA PHE A 40 -16.69 10.63 -45.74
C PHE A 40 -17.01 10.49 -44.25
N ILE A 41 -17.88 9.55 -43.86
CA ILE A 41 -18.24 9.30 -42.45
C ILE A 41 -17.03 8.79 -41.68
N PHE A 42 -16.18 7.97 -42.29
CA PHE A 42 -15.06 7.32 -41.59
C PHE A 42 -13.82 8.24 -41.48
N LEU A 43 -13.53 9.06 -42.47
CA LEU A 43 -12.28 9.86 -42.52
C LEU A 43 -12.46 11.36 -42.25
N SER A 44 -13.68 11.90 -42.36
CA SER A 44 -13.91 13.33 -42.17
C SER A 44 -14.21 13.69 -40.70
N PRO A 45 -13.65 14.81 -40.18
CA PRO A 45 -13.88 15.23 -38.78
C PRO A 45 -15.33 15.71 -38.55
N CYS A 46 -15.96 16.28 -39.55
CA CYS A 46 -17.30 16.86 -39.41
C CYS A 46 -18.39 15.82 -39.04
N PRO A 47 -18.58 14.71 -39.78
CA PRO A 47 -19.56 13.70 -39.38
C PRO A 47 -19.20 12.99 -38.09
N GLN A 48 -17.90 12.85 -37.77
CA GLN A 48 -17.45 12.29 -36.50
C GLN A 48 -17.87 13.16 -35.32
N ARG A 49 -17.69 14.48 -35.41
CA ARG A 49 -18.13 15.41 -34.35
C ARG A 49 -19.64 15.46 -34.19
N LEU A 50 -20.37 15.46 -35.31
CA LEU A 50 -21.83 15.36 -35.28
C LEU A 50 -22.34 14.10 -34.62
N LEU A 51 -21.70 12.96 -34.84
CA LEU A 51 -22.10 11.66 -34.30
C LEU A 51 -21.92 11.63 -32.79
N ILE A 52 -20.81 12.17 -32.26
CA ILE A 52 -20.62 12.27 -30.80
C ILE A 52 -21.61 13.26 -30.18
N SER A 53 -21.77 14.45 -30.77
CA SER A 53 -22.66 15.47 -30.22
C SER A 53 -24.14 15.03 -30.26
N SER A 54 -24.54 14.23 -31.27
CA SER A 54 -25.87 13.64 -31.28
C SER A 54 -26.09 12.63 -30.15
N LEU A 55 -25.09 11.79 -29.84
CA LEU A 55 -25.14 10.88 -28.70
C LEU A 55 -25.23 11.65 -27.37
N ASP A 56 -24.40 12.67 -27.22
CA ASP A 56 -24.39 13.54 -26.04
C ASP A 56 -25.72 14.24 -25.83
N SER A 57 -26.32 14.78 -26.93
CA SER A 57 -27.63 15.44 -26.88
C SER A 57 -28.76 14.47 -26.53
N LEU A 58 -28.77 13.27 -27.10
CA LEU A 58 -29.76 12.23 -26.76
C LEU A 58 -29.65 11.82 -25.28
N PHE A 59 -28.43 11.71 -24.79
CA PHE A 59 -28.21 11.38 -23.35
C PHE A 59 -28.73 12.49 -22.44
N LEU A 60 -28.38 13.76 -22.71
CA LEU A 60 -28.84 14.90 -21.93
C LEU A 60 -30.36 15.08 -21.99
N LEU A 61 -30.97 14.92 -23.17
CA LEU A 61 -32.42 14.97 -23.35
C LEU A 61 -33.13 13.82 -22.60
N SER A 62 -32.58 12.63 -22.61
CA SER A 62 -33.13 11.48 -21.86
C SER A 62 -33.14 11.75 -20.35
N LEU A 63 -32.06 12.37 -19.81
CA LEU A 63 -31.98 12.76 -18.41
C LEU A 63 -32.97 13.87 -18.07
N LEU A 64 -33.14 14.84 -18.98
CA LEU A 64 -34.06 15.95 -18.79
C LEU A 64 -35.51 15.44 -18.81
N ALA A 65 -35.86 14.58 -19.76
CA ALA A 65 -37.17 13.94 -19.84
C ALA A 65 -37.49 13.09 -18.58
N PHE A 66 -36.51 12.32 -18.09
CA PHE A 66 -36.66 11.55 -16.87
C PHE A 66 -36.82 12.43 -15.63
N SER A 67 -36.09 13.54 -15.55
CA SER A 67 -36.23 14.49 -14.43
C SER A 67 -37.58 15.20 -14.47
N ALA A 68 -38.04 15.62 -15.64
CA ALA A 68 -39.36 16.23 -15.84
C ALA A 68 -40.52 15.25 -15.50
N TYR A 69 -40.43 14.00 -15.95
CA TYR A 69 -41.37 12.94 -15.60
C TYR A 69 -41.45 12.74 -14.08
N LYS A 70 -40.30 12.73 -13.40
CA LYS A 70 -40.25 12.56 -11.94
C LYS A 70 -40.82 13.77 -11.18
N LEU A 71 -40.63 14.98 -11.69
CA LEU A 71 -41.25 16.18 -11.15
C LEU A 71 -42.76 16.17 -11.36
N TYR A 72 -43.22 15.82 -12.55
CA TYR A 72 -44.66 15.68 -12.86
C TYR A 72 -45.34 14.60 -12.03
N SER A 73 -44.71 13.43 -11.90
CA SER A 73 -45.19 12.35 -11.03
C SER A 73 -45.29 12.78 -9.54
N ARG A 74 -44.36 13.61 -9.07
CA ARG A 74 -44.40 14.17 -7.71
C ARG A 74 -45.52 15.23 -7.56
N ALA A 75 -45.75 16.04 -8.57
CA ALA A 75 -46.81 17.04 -8.54
C ALA A 75 -48.21 16.39 -8.52
N ASN A 76 -48.39 15.26 -9.21
CA ASN A 76 -49.68 14.54 -9.26
C ASN A 76 -49.92 13.62 -8.05
N THR A 77 -48.91 13.35 -7.21
CA THR A 77 -49.01 12.49 -6.01
C THR A 77 -49.16 13.29 -4.71
N SER A 78 -49.69 14.50 -4.78
CA SER A 78 -49.98 15.31 -3.59
C SER A 78 -51.32 14.88 -2.95
N SER A 79 -51.41 13.67 -2.40
CA SER A 79 -52.38 13.31 -1.38
C SER A 79 -51.75 12.40 -0.35
N SER A 80 -51.59 12.98 0.85
CA SER A 80 -51.59 12.31 2.16
C SER A 80 -50.91 10.93 2.23
N ILE A 81 -49.61 10.91 2.47
CA ILE A 81 -49.01 9.95 3.41
C ILE A 81 -47.79 10.64 4.00
N THR A 82 -47.91 11.07 5.26
CA THR A 82 -46.76 11.29 6.14
C THR A 82 -45.95 10.01 6.22
N LYS A 83 -45.05 9.83 5.29
CA LYS A 83 -43.97 8.84 5.49
C LYS A 83 -43.18 9.34 6.67
N PRO A 84 -42.92 8.47 7.69
CA PRO A 84 -42.06 8.85 8.79
C PRO A 84 -40.76 9.32 8.16
N LEU A 85 -40.24 10.44 8.67
CA LEU A 85 -38.90 10.93 8.38
C LEU A 85 -37.99 9.70 8.41
N LEU A 86 -37.43 9.33 7.26
CA LEU A 86 -36.51 8.22 7.14
C LEU A 86 -35.45 8.44 8.20
N GLN A 87 -35.51 7.62 9.23
CA GLN A 87 -34.41 7.43 10.14
C GLN A 87 -33.17 7.33 9.26
N LYS A 88 -32.26 8.27 9.42
CA LYS A 88 -30.97 8.30 8.75
C LYS A 88 -30.26 7.02 9.19
N ASN A 89 -30.50 5.93 8.46
CA ASN A 89 -29.77 4.70 8.63
C ASN A 89 -28.34 5.04 8.28
N ASP A 90 -27.52 5.27 9.28
CA ASP A 90 -26.07 5.39 9.18
C ASP A 90 -25.48 4.00 8.85
N SER A 91 -25.98 3.40 7.74
CA SER A 91 -25.38 2.22 7.16
C SER A 91 -24.05 2.65 6.55
N ASP A 92 -22.96 2.20 7.14
CA ASP A 92 -21.63 2.41 6.61
C ASP A 92 -21.52 1.72 5.23
N TYR A 93 -20.84 2.38 4.29
CA TYR A 93 -20.64 1.88 2.94
C TYR A 93 -19.17 1.89 2.57
N ARG A 94 -18.75 0.87 1.86
CA ARG A 94 -17.38 0.75 1.33
C ARG A 94 -17.36 1.15 -0.14
N ILE A 95 -16.50 2.09 -0.49
CA ILE A 95 -16.26 2.52 -1.87
C ILE A 95 -15.06 1.73 -2.40
N THR A 96 -15.26 1.00 -3.49
CA THR A 96 -14.20 0.23 -4.15
C THR A 96 -13.51 1.06 -5.24
N PHE A 97 -12.36 0.57 -5.71
CA PHE A 97 -11.64 1.12 -6.86
C PHE A 97 -12.52 1.25 -8.12
N TRP A 98 -13.47 0.35 -8.30
CA TRP A 98 -14.43 0.36 -9.43
C TRP A 98 -15.37 1.55 -9.46
N PHE A 99 -15.50 2.30 -8.36
CA PHE A 99 -16.23 3.57 -8.33
C PHE A 99 -15.29 4.77 -8.51
N THR A 100 -14.12 4.73 -7.85
CA THR A 100 -13.22 5.89 -7.81
C THR A 100 -12.48 6.13 -9.12
N LEU A 101 -12.08 5.07 -9.82
CA LEU A 101 -11.36 5.18 -11.09
C LEU A 101 -12.24 5.77 -12.20
N PRO A 102 -13.49 5.31 -12.43
CA PRO A 102 -14.38 5.96 -13.41
C PRO A 102 -14.68 7.42 -13.08
N LEU A 103 -14.89 7.74 -11.81
CA LEU A 103 -15.12 9.11 -11.39
C LEU A 103 -13.92 10.01 -11.71
N LEU A 104 -12.71 9.56 -11.42
CA LEU A 104 -11.48 10.28 -11.74
C LEU A 104 -11.29 10.42 -13.25
N ALA A 105 -11.49 9.33 -13.98
CA ALA A 105 -11.37 9.33 -15.44
C ALA A 105 -12.34 10.32 -16.11
N THR A 106 -13.60 10.35 -15.68
CA THR A 106 -14.60 11.29 -16.20
C THR A 106 -14.30 12.73 -15.80
N THR A 107 -13.75 12.99 -14.60
CA THR A 107 -13.34 14.33 -14.19
C THR A 107 -12.15 14.82 -15.01
N VAL A 108 -11.16 13.98 -15.29
CA VAL A 108 -10.03 14.32 -16.17
C VAL A 108 -10.52 14.61 -17.58
N LEU A 109 -11.43 13.80 -18.13
CA LEU A 109 -12.03 14.06 -19.45
C LEU A 109 -12.80 15.38 -19.48
N ALA A 110 -13.58 15.69 -18.45
CA ALA A 110 -14.29 16.97 -18.37
C ALA A 110 -13.33 18.15 -18.41
N ILE A 111 -12.23 18.09 -17.65
CA ILE A 111 -11.21 19.14 -17.62
C ILE A 111 -10.50 19.25 -18.97
N THR A 112 -10.07 18.13 -19.57
CA THR A 112 -9.37 18.14 -20.87
C THR A 112 -10.25 18.70 -21.97
N TYR A 113 -11.52 18.31 -22.08
CA TYR A 113 -12.42 18.88 -23.07
C TYR A 113 -12.72 20.36 -22.83
N THR A 114 -12.82 20.80 -21.57
CA THR A 114 -12.98 22.22 -21.23
C THR A 114 -11.77 23.03 -21.67
N VAL A 115 -10.56 22.57 -21.33
CA VAL A 115 -9.31 23.26 -21.72
C VAL A 115 -9.14 23.30 -23.23
N LEU A 116 -9.35 22.17 -23.91
CA LEU A 116 -9.27 22.12 -25.38
C LEU A 116 -10.33 22.97 -26.06
N GLY A 117 -11.52 23.08 -25.51
CA GLY A 117 -12.59 23.94 -26.00
C GLY A 117 -12.23 25.42 -25.86
N ILE A 118 -11.71 25.83 -24.71
CA ILE A 118 -11.26 27.20 -24.45
C ILE A 118 -10.06 27.55 -25.34
N LEU A 119 -9.06 26.67 -25.47
CA LEU A 119 -7.91 26.89 -26.35
C LEU A 119 -8.32 27.02 -27.82
N ALA A 120 -9.24 26.18 -28.29
CA ALA A 120 -9.78 26.29 -29.64
C ALA A 120 -10.52 27.60 -29.85
N PHE A 121 -11.22 28.11 -28.84
CA PHE A 121 -11.93 29.40 -28.90
C PHE A 121 -10.98 30.60 -28.90
N THR A 122 -9.90 30.57 -28.13
CA THR A 122 -8.90 31.66 -28.02
C THR A 122 -8.00 31.75 -29.24
N GLN A 123 -7.78 30.66 -29.98
CA GLN A 123 -6.95 30.62 -31.19
C GLN A 123 -7.72 31.03 -32.46
N THR A 124 -9.00 31.38 -32.37
CA THR A 124 -9.79 31.81 -33.50
C THR A 124 -9.49 33.26 -33.86
N ASN A 125 -8.68 33.48 -34.91
CA ASN A 125 -8.74 34.73 -35.66
C ASN A 125 -10.11 34.79 -36.35
N SER A 126 -10.73 35.95 -36.40
CA SER A 126 -12.14 36.26 -36.68
C SER A 126 -12.75 35.74 -38.03
N PHE A 127 -12.09 34.87 -38.77
CA PHE A 127 -12.52 34.41 -40.10
C PHE A 127 -12.73 32.91 -40.28
N ASP A 128 -12.46 32.07 -39.27
CA ASP A 128 -12.51 30.60 -39.41
C ASP A 128 -13.75 30.02 -38.69
N SER A 129 -14.89 30.03 -39.34
CA SER A 129 -16.18 29.57 -38.80
C SER A 129 -16.17 28.12 -38.33
N TRP A 130 -15.34 27.23 -38.93
CA TRP A 130 -15.22 25.82 -38.54
C TRP A 130 -14.55 25.67 -37.16
N LYS A 131 -13.52 26.42 -36.85
CA LYS A 131 -12.82 26.35 -35.56
C LYS A 131 -13.72 26.77 -34.41
N GLN A 132 -14.59 27.73 -34.60
CA GLN A 132 -15.58 28.17 -33.60
C GLN A 132 -16.59 27.05 -33.31
N ILE A 133 -17.07 26.36 -34.33
CA ILE A 133 -18.03 25.26 -34.21
C ILE A 133 -17.36 24.05 -33.55
N GLU A 134 -16.11 23.76 -33.89
CA GLU A 134 -15.34 22.69 -33.24
C GLU A 134 -15.13 22.99 -31.73
N ALA A 135 -14.85 24.23 -31.37
CA ALA A 135 -14.78 24.66 -29.98
C ALA A 135 -16.10 24.41 -29.23
N LEU A 136 -17.24 24.72 -29.87
CA LEU A 136 -18.57 24.46 -29.32
C LEU A 136 -18.83 22.97 -29.13
N PHE A 137 -18.46 22.12 -30.07
CA PHE A 137 -18.58 20.66 -29.90
C PHE A 137 -17.76 20.14 -28.73
N ARG A 138 -16.54 20.61 -28.52
CA ARG A 138 -15.69 20.23 -27.38
C ARG A 138 -16.25 20.72 -26.06
N LEU A 139 -16.77 21.93 -25.98
CA LEU A 139 -17.45 22.44 -24.79
C LEU A 139 -18.74 21.66 -24.47
N PHE A 140 -19.48 21.25 -25.50
CA PHE A 140 -20.66 20.39 -25.29
C PHE A 140 -20.31 19.01 -24.71
N GLN A 141 -19.23 18.38 -25.20
CA GLN A 141 -18.68 17.17 -24.60
C GLN A 141 -18.21 17.39 -23.13
N ALA A 142 -17.62 18.56 -22.83
CA ALA A 142 -17.25 18.90 -21.48
C ALA A 142 -18.47 18.95 -20.55
N ILE A 143 -19.55 19.59 -20.99
CA ILE A 143 -20.82 19.66 -20.24
C ILE A 143 -21.38 18.27 -19.98
N THR A 144 -21.39 17.38 -20.98
CA THR A 144 -21.85 15.99 -20.80
C THR A 144 -21.02 15.25 -19.76
N ASN A 145 -19.69 15.37 -19.81
CA ASN A 145 -18.83 14.74 -18.81
C ASN A 145 -19.02 15.33 -17.40
N ILE A 146 -19.24 16.63 -17.26
CA ILE A 146 -19.57 17.27 -15.99
C ILE A 146 -20.89 16.71 -15.43
N VAL A 147 -21.91 16.56 -16.28
CA VAL A 147 -23.19 15.95 -15.85
C VAL A 147 -23.01 14.51 -15.41
N ILE A 148 -22.17 13.72 -16.06
CA ILE A 148 -21.83 12.36 -15.64
C ILE A 148 -21.16 12.37 -14.26
N VAL A 149 -20.20 13.27 -14.02
CA VAL A 149 -19.56 13.43 -12.71
C VAL A 149 -20.61 13.74 -11.62
N ILE A 150 -21.53 14.66 -11.89
CA ILE A 150 -22.62 15.01 -10.97
C ILE A 150 -23.50 13.79 -10.69
N LEU A 151 -23.85 12.99 -11.71
CA LEU A 151 -24.61 11.76 -11.52
C LEU A 151 -23.88 10.75 -10.66
N MET A 152 -22.58 10.55 -10.87
CA MET A 152 -21.78 9.62 -10.06
C MET A 152 -21.63 10.12 -8.62
N VAL A 153 -21.44 11.41 -8.39
CA VAL A 153 -21.44 12.00 -7.04
C VAL A 153 -22.81 11.78 -6.36
N ARG A 154 -23.90 11.92 -7.12
CA ARG A 154 -25.27 11.63 -6.63
C ARG A 154 -25.44 10.15 -6.28
N GLU A 155 -24.94 9.21 -7.09
CA GLU A 155 -24.93 7.76 -6.76
C GLU A 155 -24.25 7.47 -5.43
N LYS A 156 -23.11 8.13 -5.17
CA LYS A 156 -22.42 8.06 -3.87
C LYS A 156 -23.30 8.54 -2.72
N ASN A 157 -23.95 9.69 -2.88
CA ASN A 157 -24.79 10.27 -1.85
C ASN A 157 -26.05 9.42 -1.54
N PHE A 158 -26.59 8.73 -2.56
CA PHE A 158 -27.71 7.81 -2.43
C PHE A 158 -27.32 6.35 -2.18
N LYS A 159 -26.02 6.06 -2.00
CA LYS A 159 -25.48 4.71 -1.75
C LYS A 159 -25.95 3.68 -2.77
N ALA A 160 -26.08 4.07 -4.06
CA ALA A 160 -26.58 3.22 -5.11
C ALA A 160 -25.57 2.13 -5.46
N SER A 161 -25.95 0.86 -5.35
CA SER A 161 -25.09 -0.30 -5.68
C SER A 161 -24.94 -0.58 -7.17
N LYS A 162 -25.80 -0.01 -8.02
CA LYS A 162 -25.80 -0.19 -9.48
C LYS A 162 -25.86 1.15 -10.19
N HIS A 163 -25.12 1.27 -11.30
CA HIS A 163 -25.21 2.44 -12.18
C HIS A 163 -26.58 2.51 -12.87
N PRO A 164 -27.15 3.73 -13.08
CA PRO A 164 -28.42 3.90 -13.78
C PRO A 164 -28.31 3.42 -15.22
N LEU A 165 -29.41 2.90 -15.74
CA LEU A 165 -29.47 2.30 -17.08
C LEU A 165 -29.06 3.30 -18.18
N SER A 166 -29.43 4.58 -18.03
CA SER A 166 -29.07 5.65 -18.97
C SER A 166 -27.55 5.83 -19.09
N LEU A 167 -26.82 5.79 -17.97
CA LEU A 167 -25.36 5.92 -17.97
C LEU A 167 -24.70 4.69 -18.60
N ARG A 168 -25.23 3.51 -18.35
CA ARG A 168 -24.73 2.26 -18.94
C ARG A 168 -24.92 2.23 -20.45
N ILE A 169 -26.09 2.63 -20.95
CA ILE A 169 -26.37 2.75 -22.41
C ILE A 169 -25.44 3.78 -23.04
N TYR A 170 -25.25 4.94 -22.38
CA TYR A 170 -24.34 5.97 -22.88
C TYR A 170 -22.90 5.44 -23.02
N TRP A 171 -22.35 4.79 -22.01
CA TRP A 171 -20.99 4.24 -22.06
C TRP A 171 -20.82 3.15 -23.14
N THR A 172 -21.84 2.30 -23.34
CA THR A 172 -21.83 1.31 -24.42
C THR A 172 -21.85 1.95 -25.81
N ALA A 173 -22.67 2.96 -26.00
CA ALA A 173 -22.72 3.68 -27.27
C ALA A 173 -21.44 4.49 -27.51
N ASN A 174 -20.91 5.14 -26.49
CA ASN A 174 -19.64 5.86 -26.56
C ASN A 174 -18.45 4.94 -26.91
N PHE A 175 -18.44 3.71 -26.40
CA PHE A 175 -17.43 2.70 -26.79
C PHE A 175 -17.51 2.36 -28.27
N MET A 176 -18.71 2.17 -28.83
CA MET A 176 -18.91 1.87 -30.26
C MET A 176 -18.38 3.01 -31.14
N ILE A 177 -18.67 4.26 -30.76
CA ILE A 177 -18.18 5.45 -31.48
C ILE A 177 -16.67 5.62 -31.32
N ALA A 178 -16.11 5.44 -30.12
CA ALA A 178 -14.69 5.52 -29.88
C ALA A 178 -13.90 4.44 -30.64
N SER A 179 -14.46 3.22 -30.79
CA SER A 179 -13.85 2.16 -31.59
C SER A 179 -13.79 2.51 -33.07
N LEU A 180 -14.84 3.13 -33.60
CA LEU A 180 -14.87 3.63 -34.98
C LEU A 180 -13.83 4.72 -35.20
N PHE A 181 -13.65 5.63 -34.23
CA PHE A 181 -12.65 6.70 -34.35
C PHE A 181 -11.23 6.18 -34.21
N ALA A 182 -10.96 5.24 -33.31
CA ALA A 182 -9.66 4.60 -33.18
C ALA A 182 -9.28 3.85 -34.46
N ALA A 183 -10.22 3.12 -35.07
CA ALA A 183 -10.02 2.44 -36.36
C ALA A 183 -9.75 3.47 -37.48
N SER A 184 -10.48 4.58 -37.52
CA SER A 184 -10.25 5.68 -38.46
C SER A 184 -8.87 6.31 -38.31
N ALA A 185 -8.41 6.55 -37.08
CA ALA A 185 -7.08 7.07 -36.77
C ALA A 185 -5.97 6.09 -37.20
N LEU A 186 -6.13 4.78 -36.93
CA LEU A 186 -5.19 3.74 -37.37
C LEU A 186 -5.09 3.66 -38.90
N VAL A 187 -6.22 3.69 -39.62
CA VAL A 187 -6.22 3.69 -41.10
C VAL A 187 -5.49 4.92 -41.63
N ARG A 188 -5.71 6.09 -41.04
CA ARG A 188 -4.98 7.29 -41.42
C ARG A 188 -3.46 7.17 -41.18
N MET A 189 -3.05 6.61 -40.03
CA MET A 189 -1.63 6.40 -39.74
C MET A 189 -0.97 5.41 -40.74
N MET A 190 -1.66 4.36 -41.16
CA MET A 190 -1.15 3.39 -42.13
C MET A 190 -1.05 3.98 -43.56
N THR A 191 -1.99 4.84 -43.92
CA THR A 191 -2.01 5.45 -45.29
C THR A 191 -1.03 6.61 -45.46
N VAL A 192 -0.57 7.24 -44.39
CA VAL A 192 0.48 8.30 -44.43
C VAL A 192 1.83 7.79 -44.95
N GLY A 193 2.10 6.45 -44.84
CA GLY A 193 3.36 5.87 -45.33
C GLY A 193 3.42 5.55 -46.83
N GLU A 194 2.30 5.47 -47.54
CA GLU A 194 2.26 4.96 -48.93
C GLU A 194 1.90 5.98 -50.02
N THR A 195 1.30 7.10 -49.67
CA THR A 195 0.90 8.09 -50.67
C THR A 195 1.35 9.49 -50.31
N LYS A 196 1.93 10.23 -51.32
CA LYS A 196 2.30 11.64 -51.25
C LYS A 196 1.09 12.60 -51.09
N LEU A 197 0.02 12.15 -50.46
CA LEU A 197 -1.09 13.01 -50.07
C LEU A 197 -0.74 13.59 -48.66
N GLU A 198 -0.74 14.90 -48.54
CA GLU A 198 -0.54 15.64 -47.29
C GLU A 198 -1.65 15.35 -46.25
N LEU A 199 -1.74 14.09 -45.76
CA LEU A 199 -2.51 13.76 -44.56
C LEU A 199 -1.62 14.00 -43.35
N SER A 200 -1.58 15.22 -42.85
CA SER A 200 -0.91 15.52 -41.59
C SER A 200 -1.62 14.79 -40.46
N LEU A 201 -0.85 14.09 -39.63
CA LEU A 201 -1.33 13.51 -38.37
C LEU A 201 -2.02 14.63 -37.55
N ARG A 202 -3.30 14.46 -37.30
CA ARG A 202 -4.07 15.42 -36.50
C ARG A 202 -3.93 15.12 -35.03
N ILE A 203 -3.89 16.16 -34.21
CA ILE A 203 -3.91 16.01 -32.72
C ILE A 203 -5.12 15.17 -32.29
N ASP A 204 -6.24 15.26 -33.01
CA ASP A 204 -7.46 14.47 -32.78
C ASP A 204 -7.26 12.96 -32.96
N ASP A 205 -6.37 12.52 -33.83
CA ASP A 205 -6.08 11.10 -34.06
C ASP A 205 -5.33 10.50 -32.85
N ILE A 206 -4.36 11.24 -32.32
CA ILE A 206 -3.64 10.87 -31.10
C ILE A 206 -4.62 10.82 -29.92
N PHE A 207 -5.50 11.81 -29.81
CA PHE A 207 -6.50 11.86 -28.74
C PHE A 207 -7.51 10.72 -28.84
N SER A 208 -7.92 10.34 -30.03
CA SER A 208 -8.84 9.20 -30.26
C SER A 208 -8.21 7.87 -29.87
N LEU A 209 -6.91 7.66 -30.14
CA LEU A 209 -6.15 6.48 -29.73
C LEU A 209 -5.97 6.40 -28.22
N VAL A 210 -5.71 7.54 -27.56
CA VAL A 210 -5.59 7.60 -26.09
C VAL A 210 -6.94 7.42 -25.39
N ASN A 211 -8.03 7.91 -25.98
CA ASN A 211 -9.38 7.78 -25.42
C ASN A 211 -9.97 6.36 -25.61
N PHE A 212 -9.49 5.59 -26.57
CA PHE A 212 -10.01 4.25 -26.84
C PHE A 212 -9.84 3.29 -25.65
N PRO A 213 -8.67 3.09 -25.02
CA PRO A 213 -8.53 2.26 -23.83
C PRO A 213 -9.46 2.68 -22.68
N LEU A 214 -9.69 3.99 -22.54
CA LEU A 214 -10.58 4.52 -21.52
C LEU A 214 -12.05 4.17 -21.83
N SER A 215 -12.47 4.23 -23.10
CA SER A 215 -13.80 3.82 -23.52
C SER A 215 -14.05 2.30 -23.34
N VAL A 216 -13.03 1.46 -23.58
CA VAL A 216 -13.06 0.02 -23.26
C VAL A 216 -13.28 -0.18 -21.77
N PHE A 217 -12.60 0.55 -20.93
CA PHE A 217 -12.75 0.49 -19.47
C PHE A 217 -14.19 0.86 -19.04
N PHE A 218 -14.76 1.94 -19.56
CA PHE A 218 -16.16 2.32 -19.29
C PHE A 218 -17.17 1.27 -19.82
N PHE A 219 -16.88 0.66 -20.95
CA PHE A 219 -17.69 -0.43 -21.48
C PHE A 219 -17.72 -1.64 -20.53
N VAL A 220 -16.57 -2.06 -20.01
CA VAL A 220 -16.49 -3.17 -19.04
C VAL A 220 -17.31 -2.83 -17.78
N ILE A 221 -17.26 -1.60 -17.28
CA ILE A 221 -18.07 -1.16 -16.15
C ILE A 221 -19.56 -1.17 -16.48
N SER A 222 -19.93 -0.71 -17.68
CA SER A 222 -21.31 -0.72 -18.16
C SER A 222 -21.89 -2.14 -18.21
N VAL A 223 -21.14 -3.12 -18.72
CA VAL A 223 -21.53 -4.53 -18.76
C VAL A 223 -21.66 -5.09 -17.35
N LYS A 224 -20.68 -4.84 -16.47
CA LYS A 224 -20.71 -5.28 -15.07
C LYS A 224 -21.87 -4.66 -14.28
N GLY A 225 -22.26 -3.45 -14.60
CA GLY A 225 -23.40 -2.72 -14.04
C GLY A 225 -23.33 -2.36 -12.55
N SER A 226 -22.31 -2.80 -11.85
CA SER A 226 -22.08 -2.53 -10.43
C SER A 226 -21.37 -1.17 -10.27
N SER A 227 -21.91 -0.29 -9.40
CA SER A 227 -21.31 1.01 -9.10
C SER A 227 -20.04 0.93 -8.27
N GLY A 228 -19.72 -0.25 -7.71
CA GLY A 228 -18.60 -0.40 -6.78
C GLY A 228 -18.86 0.17 -5.39
N ILE A 229 -20.08 0.54 -5.06
CA ILE A 229 -20.50 0.94 -3.72
C ILE A 229 -21.15 -0.27 -3.04
N HIS A 230 -20.49 -0.78 -1.99
CA HIS A 230 -21.02 -1.86 -1.17
C HIS A 230 -21.56 -1.29 0.14
N VAL A 231 -22.85 -1.49 0.38
CA VAL A 231 -23.51 -1.12 1.64
C VAL A 231 -23.21 -2.23 2.65
N ILE A 232 -22.54 -1.90 3.74
CA ILE A 232 -22.26 -2.81 4.84
C ILE A 232 -23.45 -2.75 5.79
N ARG A 233 -24.23 -3.83 5.88
CA ARG A 233 -25.28 -3.93 6.90
C ARG A 233 -24.63 -4.34 8.22
N ILE A 234 -24.85 -3.55 9.27
CA ILE A 234 -24.36 -3.84 10.61
C ILE A 234 -24.85 -5.21 11.09
N SER A 235 -26.06 -5.63 10.68
CA SER A 235 -26.62 -6.95 10.97
C SER A 235 -25.75 -8.11 10.45
N ASP A 236 -25.10 -7.96 9.29
CA ASP A 236 -24.28 -9.01 8.69
C ASP A 236 -22.91 -9.12 9.40
N VAL A 237 -22.46 -8.02 10.02
CA VAL A 237 -21.22 -7.96 10.81
C VAL A 237 -21.44 -8.52 12.21
N VAL A 238 -22.57 -8.23 12.84
CA VAL A 238 -22.94 -8.73 14.19
C VAL A 238 -23.25 -10.24 14.15
N ALA A 239 -23.86 -10.73 13.08
CA ALA A 239 -24.15 -12.15 12.90
C ALA A 239 -22.88 -13.01 12.74
N SER A 240 -21.79 -12.41 12.21
CA SER A 240 -20.51 -13.11 12.00
C SER A 240 -19.61 -13.11 13.25
N TYR A 241 -19.81 -12.17 14.20
CA TYR A 241 -19.00 -12.02 15.40
C TYR A 241 -19.84 -11.52 16.59
N PRO A 242 -20.44 -12.38 17.39
CA PRO A 242 -21.33 -11.99 18.51
C PRO A 242 -20.65 -11.22 19.66
N SER A 243 -19.32 -11.14 19.69
CA SER A 243 -18.55 -10.46 20.73
C SER A 243 -18.26 -8.97 20.46
N VAL A 244 -18.78 -8.39 19.37
CA VAL A 244 -18.52 -6.98 19.02
C VAL A 244 -19.54 -6.08 19.73
N SER A 245 -19.09 -5.36 20.76
CA SER A 245 -19.86 -4.26 21.34
C SER A 245 -20.21 -3.23 20.27
N THR A 246 -21.49 -2.92 20.11
CA THR A 246 -22.12 -2.07 19.08
C THR A 246 -21.69 -0.59 19.11
N ASP A 247 -20.84 -0.17 20.04
CA ASP A 247 -20.59 1.24 20.38
C ASP A 247 -19.32 1.85 19.75
N ARG A 248 -18.56 1.11 18.93
CA ARG A 248 -17.34 1.66 18.31
C ARG A 248 -17.55 1.96 16.83
N THR A 249 -17.37 3.22 16.47
CA THR A 249 -17.39 3.69 15.07
C THR A 249 -16.38 2.92 14.21
N LEU A 250 -16.82 2.48 13.02
CA LEU A 250 -15.95 1.85 12.02
C LEU A 250 -14.77 2.77 11.67
N SER A 251 -13.60 2.18 11.48
CA SER A 251 -12.39 2.93 11.13
C SER A 251 -12.59 3.82 9.89
N PRO A 252 -12.29 5.12 9.95
CA PRO A 252 -12.33 6.01 8.78
C PRO A 252 -11.50 5.47 7.61
N TYR A 253 -10.41 4.74 7.89
CA TYR A 253 -9.60 4.08 6.88
C TYR A 253 -10.38 3.02 6.07
N ALA A 254 -11.24 2.23 6.73
CA ALA A 254 -12.03 1.21 6.04
C ALA A 254 -13.04 1.82 5.07
N CYS A 255 -13.68 2.92 5.46
CA CYS A 255 -14.74 3.59 4.71
C CYS A 255 -14.22 4.58 3.65
N SER A 256 -12.92 4.90 3.66
CA SER A 256 -12.35 5.93 2.78
C SER A 256 -12.21 5.49 1.34
N SER A 257 -12.43 6.45 0.41
CA SER A 257 -12.17 6.27 -1.02
C SER A 257 -10.66 6.11 -1.31
N PHE A 258 -10.32 5.58 -2.48
CA PHE A 258 -8.92 5.43 -2.91
C PHE A 258 -8.15 6.76 -2.86
N LEU A 259 -8.71 7.85 -3.41
CA LEU A 259 -8.09 9.18 -3.38
C LEU A 259 -7.86 9.69 -1.95
N SER A 260 -8.85 9.51 -1.06
CA SER A 260 -8.71 9.90 0.35
C SER A 260 -7.59 9.12 1.05
N LYS A 261 -7.40 7.84 0.70
CA LYS A 261 -6.28 7.01 1.20
C LYS A 261 -4.94 7.45 0.65
N THR A 262 -4.90 7.82 -0.65
CA THR A 262 -3.67 8.25 -1.32
C THR A 262 -3.15 9.58 -0.78
N VAL A 263 -4.03 10.53 -0.46
CA VAL A 263 -3.69 11.88 0.02
C VAL A 263 -3.82 12.01 1.55
N TRP A 264 -4.09 10.91 2.28
CA TRP A 264 -4.23 10.88 3.74
C TRP A 264 -5.39 11.73 4.30
N TYR A 265 -6.32 12.14 3.47
CA TYR A 265 -7.45 12.98 3.86
C TYR A 265 -8.36 12.33 4.93
N TRP A 266 -8.38 11.00 5.00
CA TRP A 266 -9.13 10.24 6.00
C TRP A 266 -8.64 10.46 7.44
N MET A 267 -7.42 10.95 7.65
CA MET A 267 -6.89 11.27 8.99
C MET A 267 -7.33 12.63 9.52
N ASN A 268 -7.77 13.54 8.65
CA ASN A 268 -8.09 14.91 9.03
C ASN A 268 -9.11 15.03 10.19
N PRO A 269 -10.19 14.22 10.28
CA PRO A 269 -11.10 14.31 11.42
C PRO A 269 -10.42 14.03 12.76
N LEU A 270 -9.52 13.01 12.80
CA LEU A 270 -8.76 12.68 14.01
C LEU A 270 -7.74 13.77 14.36
N LEU A 271 -7.02 14.30 13.36
CA LEU A 271 -6.05 15.39 13.53
C LEU A 271 -6.74 16.67 14.02
N ASN A 272 -7.89 17.05 13.46
CA ASN A 272 -8.66 18.21 13.90
C ASN A 272 -9.16 18.05 15.35
N LYS A 273 -9.59 16.85 15.74
CA LYS A 273 -9.98 16.57 17.12
C LYS A 273 -8.77 16.70 18.05
N GLY A 274 -7.62 16.13 17.67
CA GLY A 274 -6.38 16.21 18.45
C GLY A 274 -5.81 17.63 18.57
N TYR A 275 -6.08 18.49 17.58
CA TYR A 275 -5.72 19.92 17.64
C TYR A 275 -6.59 20.68 18.67
N GLN A 276 -7.87 20.33 18.78
CA GLN A 276 -8.82 21.01 19.67
C GLN A 276 -8.74 20.49 21.12
N THR A 277 -8.56 19.19 21.30
CA THR A 277 -8.56 18.51 22.60
C THR A 277 -7.51 17.38 22.64
N PRO A 278 -6.90 17.09 23.80
CA PRO A 278 -6.02 15.94 23.94
C PRO A 278 -6.76 14.63 23.61
N LEU A 279 -6.18 13.82 22.72
CA LEU A 279 -6.77 12.55 22.30
C LEU A 279 -6.77 11.54 23.45
N LYS A 280 -7.93 10.92 23.70
CA LYS A 280 -8.09 9.79 24.60
C LYS A 280 -8.11 8.48 23.80
N LEU A 281 -7.90 7.35 24.48
CA LEU A 281 -7.94 6.03 23.85
C LEU A 281 -9.31 5.72 23.18
N GLU A 282 -10.40 6.29 23.73
CA GLU A 282 -11.76 6.18 23.18
C GLU A 282 -11.93 6.91 21.83
N ASP A 283 -11.11 7.93 21.57
CA ASP A 283 -11.14 8.71 20.33
C ASP A 283 -10.47 7.99 19.17
N VAL A 284 -9.65 6.96 19.45
CA VAL A 284 -8.96 6.17 18.44
C VAL A 284 -9.96 5.21 17.80
N PRO A 285 -10.14 5.29 16.46
CA PRO A 285 -11.06 4.40 15.76
C PRO A 285 -10.69 2.93 15.92
N SER A 286 -11.68 2.05 15.93
CA SER A 286 -11.45 0.60 15.95
C SER A 286 -10.76 0.13 14.67
N LEU A 287 -9.97 -0.95 14.77
CA LEU A 287 -9.32 -1.57 13.62
C LEU A 287 -10.34 -2.16 12.64
N PRO A 288 -10.10 -2.05 11.32
CA PRO A 288 -10.86 -2.79 10.33
C PRO A 288 -10.90 -4.29 10.63
N LEU A 289 -12.01 -4.94 10.34
CA LEU A 289 -12.19 -6.39 10.57
C LEU A 289 -11.08 -7.25 9.94
N ASP A 290 -10.60 -6.84 8.75
CA ASP A 290 -9.54 -7.53 8.03
C ASP A 290 -8.17 -7.51 8.75
N PHE A 291 -7.99 -6.65 9.76
CA PHE A 291 -6.71 -6.47 10.48
C PHE A 291 -6.78 -6.92 11.94
N ARG A 292 -7.90 -7.50 12.37
CA ARG A 292 -8.04 -8.03 13.71
C ARG A 292 -7.18 -9.27 13.92
N ALA A 293 -6.74 -9.46 15.16
CA ALA A 293 -5.84 -10.52 15.55
C ALA A 293 -6.41 -11.92 15.26
N GLU A 294 -7.74 -12.12 15.46
CA GLU A 294 -8.40 -13.39 15.17
C GLU A 294 -8.23 -13.77 13.70
N LYS A 295 -8.55 -12.84 12.78
CA LYS A 295 -8.45 -13.10 11.35
C LYS A 295 -7.01 -13.29 10.88
N MET A 296 -6.06 -12.56 11.49
CA MET A 296 -4.63 -12.76 11.22
C MET A 296 -4.15 -14.14 11.67
N SER A 297 -4.64 -14.62 12.81
CA SER A 297 -4.33 -15.96 13.29
C SER A 297 -4.93 -17.06 12.41
N GLU A 298 -6.19 -16.92 11.99
CA GLU A 298 -6.83 -17.87 11.05
C GLU A 298 -6.07 -17.92 9.71
N LEU A 299 -5.69 -16.74 9.19
CA LEU A 299 -4.91 -16.64 7.95
C LEU A 299 -3.55 -17.33 8.10
N PHE A 300 -2.88 -17.15 9.23
CA PHE A 300 -1.60 -17.81 9.52
C PHE A 300 -1.75 -19.32 9.60
N GLN A 301 -2.73 -19.83 10.34
CA GLN A 301 -2.98 -21.27 10.49
C GLN A 301 -3.38 -21.92 9.16
N SER A 302 -4.24 -21.28 8.35
CA SER A 302 -4.68 -21.82 7.07
C SER A 302 -3.56 -21.94 6.04
N ASN A 303 -2.51 -21.12 6.14
CA ASN A 303 -1.35 -21.13 5.23
C ASN A 303 -0.12 -21.82 5.83
N TRP A 304 -0.24 -22.44 7.00
CA TRP A 304 0.86 -23.20 7.60
C TRP A 304 1.24 -24.37 6.70
N PRO A 305 2.54 -24.63 6.45
CA PRO A 305 2.97 -25.71 5.57
C PRO A 305 2.52 -27.07 6.10
N LYS A 306 2.08 -27.94 5.20
CA LYS A 306 1.69 -29.30 5.55
C LYS A 306 2.93 -30.10 5.97
N PRO A 307 2.75 -31.17 6.80
CA PRO A 307 3.88 -32.01 7.25
C PRO A 307 4.71 -32.61 6.11
N GLU A 308 4.11 -32.78 4.93
CA GLU A 308 4.75 -33.29 3.72
C GLU A 308 5.72 -32.28 3.07
N GLU A 309 5.52 -30.97 3.34
CA GLU A 309 6.35 -29.90 2.84
C GLU A 309 7.52 -29.64 3.82
N ASN A 310 8.64 -30.32 3.62
CA ASN A 310 9.83 -30.22 4.49
C ASN A 310 10.53 -28.85 4.29
N SER A 311 9.96 -27.77 4.79
CA SER A 311 10.48 -26.41 4.65
C SER A 311 11.44 -26.06 5.79
N LYS A 312 12.64 -25.52 5.45
CA LYS A 312 13.63 -25.08 6.45
C LYS A 312 13.13 -23.95 7.37
N HIS A 313 12.24 -23.10 6.86
CA HIS A 313 11.71 -21.92 7.56
C HIS A 313 10.19 -21.87 7.42
N PRO A 314 9.45 -22.68 8.17
CA PRO A 314 7.98 -22.76 8.04
C PRO A 314 7.28 -21.44 8.34
N VAL A 315 7.73 -20.67 9.35
CA VAL A 315 7.17 -19.35 9.67
C VAL A 315 7.35 -18.38 8.51
N GLY A 316 8.55 -18.33 7.90
CA GLY A 316 8.83 -17.46 6.77
C GLY A 316 7.97 -17.77 5.55
N VAL A 317 7.82 -19.06 5.21
CA VAL A 317 6.96 -19.51 4.09
C VAL A 317 5.50 -19.15 4.35
N THR A 318 5.04 -19.35 5.57
CA THR A 318 3.65 -18.99 5.96
C THR A 318 3.41 -17.49 5.82
N LEU A 319 4.30 -16.66 6.34
CA LEU A 319 4.20 -15.20 6.23
C LEU A 319 4.20 -14.74 4.77
N PHE A 320 5.05 -15.34 3.94
CA PHE A 320 5.07 -15.05 2.51
C PHE A 320 3.75 -15.42 1.83
N ARG A 321 3.19 -16.62 2.10
CA ARG A 321 1.89 -17.07 1.57
C ARG A 321 0.73 -16.17 2.02
N CYS A 322 0.74 -15.73 3.29
CA CYS A 322 -0.30 -14.85 3.84
C CYS A 322 -0.28 -13.47 3.19
N PHE A 323 0.91 -12.89 2.99
CA PHE A 323 1.05 -11.47 2.66
C PHE A 323 1.63 -11.18 1.28
N TRP A 324 1.76 -12.19 0.38
CA TRP A 324 2.38 -12.01 -0.94
C TRP A 324 1.74 -10.88 -1.77
N LYS A 325 0.41 -10.67 -1.68
CA LYS A 325 -0.30 -9.57 -2.37
C LYS A 325 0.15 -8.19 -1.87
N HIS A 326 0.37 -8.06 -0.57
CA HIS A 326 0.87 -6.82 0.03
C HIS A 326 2.34 -6.59 -0.34
N ILE A 327 3.15 -7.65 -0.33
CA ILE A 327 4.56 -7.61 -0.74
C ILE A 327 4.67 -7.24 -2.23
N ALA A 328 3.89 -7.85 -3.11
CA ALA A 328 3.87 -7.52 -4.54
C ALA A 328 3.44 -6.06 -4.79
N PHE A 329 2.43 -5.58 -4.06
CA PHE A 329 1.96 -4.19 -4.19
C PHE A 329 3.00 -3.18 -3.71
N THR A 330 3.66 -3.43 -2.58
CA THR A 330 4.74 -2.56 -2.08
C THR A 330 5.96 -2.60 -3.01
N GLY A 331 6.28 -3.76 -3.59
CA GLY A 331 7.31 -3.91 -4.63
C GLY A 331 7.00 -3.11 -5.89
N PHE A 332 5.76 -3.12 -6.35
CA PHE A 332 5.31 -2.32 -7.49
C PHE A 332 5.47 -0.81 -7.24
N LEU A 333 5.05 -0.32 -6.07
CA LEU A 333 5.24 1.09 -5.69
C LEU A 333 6.73 1.48 -5.62
N ALA A 334 7.56 0.58 -5.14
CA ALA A 334 9.01 0.77 -5.05
C ALA A 334 9.66 0.87 -6.45
N ILE A 335 9.21 0.08 -7.42
CA ILE A 335 9.66 0.16 -8.82
C ILE A 335 9.20 1.49 -9.45
N ILE A 336 7.97 1.93 -9.24
CA ILE A 336 7.50 3.24 -9.72
C ILE A 336 8.37 4.36 -9.15
N LYS A 337 8.64 4.34 -7.83
CA LYS A 337 9.56 5.29 -7.18
C LYS A 337 10.91 5.31 -7.88
N LEU A 338 11.48 4.13 -8.14
CA LEU A 338 12.79 4.00 -8.80
C LEU A 338 12.79 4.61 -10.21
N CYS A 339 11.79 4.29 -11.04
CA CYS A 339 11.69 4.80 -12.40
C CYS A 339 11.55 6.33 -12.44
N VAL A 340 10.71 6.88 -11.57
CA VAL A 340 10.38 8.31 -11.59
C VAL A 340 11.49 9.17 -10.98
N MET A 341 12.27 8.64 -10.04
CA MET A 341 13.32 9.36 -9.35
C MET A 341 14.41 9.90 -10.30
N TYR A 342 14.71 9.20 -11.40
CA TYR A 342 15.70 9.63 -12.39
C TYR A 342 15.19 10.63 -13.41
N VAL A 343 13.87 10.87 -13.49
CA VAL A 343 13.29 11.84 -14.43
C VAL A 343 13.81 13.26 -14.15
N GLY A 344 13.95 13.62 -12.86
CA GLY A 344 14.49 14.95 -12.48
C GLY A 344 15.88 15.22 -13.06
N PRO A 345 16.89 14.40 -12.76
CA PRO A 345 18.23 14.54 -13.35
C PRO A 345 18.25 14.57 -14.89
N LEU A 346 17.47 13.70 -15.54
CA LEU A 346 17.40 13.67 -17.01
C LEU A 346 16.83 14.97 -17.62
N LEU A 347 15.87 15.59 -16.95
CA LEU A 347 15.30 16.86 -17.39
C LEU A 347 16.22 18.06 -17.18
N ILE A 348 17.22 17.99 -16.28
CA ILE A 348 18.15 19.11 -16.01
C ILE A 348 18.87 19.53 -17.28
N GLN A 349 19.36 18.59 -18.07
CA GLN A 349 20.02 18.90 -19.33
C GLN A 349 19.08 19.62 -20.30
N SER A 350 17.85 19.12 -20.45
CA SER A 350 16.83 19.74 -21.30
C SER A 350 16.47 21.17 -20.86
N PHE A 351 16.45 21.43 -19.54
CA PHE A 351 16.26 22.78 -19.00
C PHE A 351 17.44 23.71 -19.32
N VAL A 352 18.68 23.24 -19.18
CA VAL A 352 19.88 24.04 -19.51
C VAL A 352 19.93 24.32 -21.00
N ASP A 353 19.65 23.34 -21.85
CA ASP A 353 19.58 23.51 -23.32
C ASP A 353 18.48 24.47 -23.72
N PHE A 354 17.29 24.39 -23.07
CA PHE A 354 16.18 25.34 -23.29
C PHE A 354 16.60 26.79 -22.96
N THR A 355 17.26 27.00 -21.83
CA THR A 355 17.70 28.33 -21.39
C THR A 355 18.81 28.89 -22.25
N SER A 356 19.64 28.06 -22.88
CA SER A 356 20.78 28.44 -23.71
C SER A 356 20.37 28.79 -25.17
N ARG A 357 19.20 28.34 -25.63
CA ARG A 357 18.68 28.61 -26.99
C ARG A 357 17.97 29.95 -27.04
N LYS A 358 18.38 30.83 -27.98
CA LYS A 358 17.74 32.17 -28.21
C LYS A 358 16.33 32.07 -28.80
N ASP A 359 16.02 30.98 -29.51
CA ASP A 359 14.74 30.79 -30.24
C ASP A 359 13.80 29.82 -29.50
N SER A 360 13.95 29.68 -28.17
CA SER A 360 13.12 28.79 -27.36
C SER A 360 11.69 29.33 -27.25
N THR A 361 10.70 28.49 -27.56
CA THR A 361 9.29 28.84 -27.42
C THR A 361 8.83 28.68 -25.97
N SER A 362 8.06 29.63 -25.44
CA SER A 362 7.52 29.56 -24.07
C SER A 362 6.72 28.27 -23.82
N SER A 363 6.14 27.66 -24.86
CA SER A 363 5.42 26.41 -24.78
C SER A 363 6.31 25.20 -24.39
N GLU A 364 7.57 25.15 -24.89
CA GLU A 364 8.52 24.10 -24.53
C GLU A 364 8.88 24.15 -23.02
N GLY A 365 9.13 25.38 -22.52
CA GLY A 365 9.42 25.57 -21.08
C GLY A 365 8.26 25.15 -20.18
N ILE A 366 7.01 25.49 -20.57
CA ILE A 366 5.83 25.06 -19.80
C ILE A 366 5.69 23.53 -19.77
N VAL A 367 5.92 22.86 -20.90
CA VAL A 367 5.86 21.39 -20.98
C VAL A 367 6.92 20.74 -20.06
N LEU A 368 8.17 21.25 -20.09
CA LEU A 368 9.23 20.73 -19.19
C LEU A 368 8.86 20.90 -17.71
N ILE A 369 8.30 22.05 -17.32
CA ILE A 369 7.83 22.31 -15.95
C ILE A 369 6.70 21.35 -15.57
N LEU A 370 5.73 21.12 -16.45
CA LEU A 370 4.60 20.21 -16.20
C LEU A 370 5.07 18.76 -16.05
N ILE A 371 6.02 18.30 -16.88
CA ILE A 371 6.60 16.97 -16.78
C ILE A 371 7.35 16.82 -15.46
N LEU A 372 8.17 17.81 -15.08
CA LEU A 372 8.90 17.79 -13.81
C LEU A 372 7.94 17.77 -12.61
N PHE A 373 6.90 18.61 -12.63
CA PHE A 373 5.88 18.65 -11.58
C PHE A 373 5.14 17.34 -11.46
N ALA A 374 4.70 16.75 -12.58
CA ALA A 374 4.02 15.46 -12.60
C ALA A 374 4.93 14.33 -12.09
N ALA A 375 6.20 14.29 -12.54
CA ALA A 375 7.18 13.30 -12.07
C ALA A 375 7.44 13.44 -10.57
N LYS A 376 7.69 14.65 -10.05
CA LYS A 376 7.92 14.87 -8.62
C LYS A 376 6.69 14.58 -7.77
N SER A 377 5.50 14.89 -8.24
CA SER A 377 4.26 14.54 -7.56
C SER A 377 4.08 13.02 -7.47
N LEU A 378 4.36 12.30 -8.56
CA LEU A 378 4.28 10.83 -8.58
C LEU A 378 5.36 10.18 -7.70
N GLU A 379 6.58 10.73 -7.69
CA GLU A 379 7.68 10.29 -6.80
C GLU A 379 7.30 10.43 -5.33
N VAL A 380 6.77 11.57 -4.92
CA VAL A 380 6.33 11.84 -3.55
C VAL A 380 5.19 10.91 -3.16
N LEU A 381 4.15 10.79 -3.99
CA LEU A 381 3.01 9.92 -3.72
C LEU A 381 3.43 8.46 -3.61
N SER A 382 4.24 7.96 -4.56
CA SER A 382 4.70 6.55 -4.53
C SER A 382 5.58 6.27 -3.32
N THR A 383 6.45 7.20 -2.92
CA THR A 383 7.30 7.07 -1.73
C THR A 383 6.48 7.00 -0.45
N HIS A 384 5.52 7.91 -0.27
CA HIS A 384 4.68 7.93 0.92
C HIS A 384 3.76 6.71 1.00
N GLN A 385 3.19 6.28 -0.12
CA GLN A 385 2.37 5.07 -0.16
C GLN A 385 3.21 3.82 0.07
N PHE A 386 4.42 3.75 -0.49
CA PHE A 386 5.36 2.65 -0.22
C PHE A 386 5.67 2.54 1.28
N ASN A 387 6.06 3.64 1.93
CA ASN A 387 6.38 3.66 3.36
C ASN A 387 5.18 3.23 4.21
N PHE A 388 4.00 3.77 3.93
CA PHE A 388 2.77 3.42 4.66
C PHE A 388 2.42 1.95 4.53
N HIS A 389 2.42 1.42 3.31
CA HIS A 389 2.06 0.02 3.08
C HIS A 389 3.11 -0.95 3.61
N SER A 390 4.39 -0.59 3.61
CA SER A 390 5.46 -1.39 4.21
C SER A 390 5.35 -1.43 5.74
N GLN A 391 5.08 -0.29 6.41
CA GLN A 391 4.82 -0.24 7.85
C GLN A 391 3.55 -1.02 8.22
N LYS A 392 2.48 -0.86 7.44
CA LYS A 392 1.25 -1.63 7.61
C LYS A 392 1.50 -3.14 7.48
N LEU A 393 2.27 -3.56 6.49
CA LEU A 393 2.66 -4.96 6.33
C LEU A 393 3.44 -5.46 7.55
N GLY A 394 4.40 -4.68 8.06
CA GLY A 394 5.14 -4.99 9.28
C GLY A 394 4.21 -5.18 10.49
N MET A 395 3.25 -4.29 10.67
CA MET A 395 2.25 -4.39 11.75
C MET A 395 1.38 -5.66 11.63
N LEU A 396 0.95 -6.04 10.42
CA LEU A 396 0.18 -7.26 10.17
C LEU A 396 1.00 -8.52 10.45
N VAL A 397 2.26 -8.55 10.03
CA VAL A 397 3.23 -9.62 10.33
C VAL A 397 3.40 -9.77 11.84
N ARG A 398 3.65 -8.67 12.55
CA ARG A 398 3.78 -8.65 14.01
C ARG A 398 2.54 -9.18 14.71
N SER A 399 1.35 -8.71 14.34
CA SER A 399 0.08 -9.17 14.91
C SER A 399 -0.14 -10.66 14.70
N SER A 400 0.14 -11.16 13.50
CA SER A 400 0.03 -12.56 13.14
C SER A 400 0.96 -13.45 13.98
N ILE A 401 2.23 -13.03 14.14
CA ILE A 401 3.22 -13.78 14.94
C ILE A 401 2.86 -13.77 16.41
N ILE A 402 2.56 -12.61 17.00
CA ILE A 402 2.21 -12.52 18.44
C ILE A 402 1.03 -13.44 18.76
N THR A 403 -0.02 -13.40 17.94
CA THR A 403 -1.21 -14.21 18.16
C THR A 403 -0.92 -15.71 18.01
N SER A 404 -0.08 -16.07 17.03
CA SER A 404 0.30 -17.48 16.79
C SER A 404 1.20 -18.01 17.90
N VAL A 405 2.19 -17.21 18.34
CA VAL A 405 3.08 -17.56 19.47
C VAL A 405 2.28 -17.70 20.77
N TYR A 406 1.32 -16.79 21.01
CA TYR A 406 0.44 -16.88 22.19
C TYR A 406 -0.39 -18.16 22.17
N LYS A 407 -1.08 -18.46 21.07
CA LYS A 407 -1.86 -19.71 20.92
C LYS A 407 -0.99 -20.95 21.05
N LYS A 408 0.20 -20.95 20.45
CA LYS A 408 1.16 -22.04 20.58
C LYS A 408 1.62 -22.20 22.03
N GLY A 409 1.92 -21.09 22.72
CA GLY A 409 2.35 -21.10 24.12
C GLY A 409 1.33 -21.72 25.06
N LEU A 410 0.02 -21.55 24.81
CA LEU A 410 -1.06 -22.18 25.58
C LEU A 410 -1.17 -23.69 25.34
N ARG A 411 -0.71 -24.18 24.19
CA ARG A 411 -0.79 -25.60 23.79
C ARG A 411 0.50 -26.38 23.98
N LEU A 412 1.58 -25.72 24.45
CA LEU A 412 2.87 -26.38 24.62
C LEU A 412 2.79 -27.55 25.62
N SER A 413 3.49 -28.66 25.29
CA SER A 413 3.72 -29.74 26.25
C SER A 413 4.54 -29.23 27.44
N SER A 414 4.44 -29.92 28.60
CA SER A 414 5.15 -29.54 29.81
C SER A 414 6.66 -29.51 29.63
N SER A 415 7.23 -30.49 28.91
CA SER A 415 8.64 -30.55 28.56
C SER A 415 9.08 -29.37 27.70
N SER A 416 8.30 -29.03 26.65
CA SER A 416 8.58 -27.87 25.78
C SER A 416 8.45 -26.55 26.55
N ARG A 417 7.48 -26.43 27.46
CA ARG A 417 7.30 -25.23 28.30
C ARG A 417 8.48 -25.02 29.25
N GLN A 418 9.01 -26.12 29.84
CA GLN A 418 10.19 -26.05 30.69
C GLN A 418 11.46 -25.72 29.91
N ALA A 419 11.62 -26.24 28.68
CA ALA A 419 12.76 -25.98 27.83
C ALA A 419 12.85 -24.50 27.37
N HIS A 420 11.73 -23.91 26.96
CA HIS A 420 11.69 -22.53 26.50
C HIS A 420 11.52 -21.52 27.64
N GLY A 421 10.81 -21.86 28.71
CA GLY A 421 10.48 -20.93 29.80
C GLY A 421 9.56 -19.77 29.37
N THR A 422 8.79 -19.24 30.32
CA THR A 422 7.84 -18.13 30.05
C THR A 422 8.54 -16.84 29.58
N GLY A 423 9.74 -16.56 30.08
CA GLY A 423 10.53 -15.39 29.69
C GLY A 423 10.93 -15.41 28.23
N GLN A 424 11.27 -16.57 27.67
CA GLN A 424 11.63 -16.70 26.27
C GLN A 424 10.40 -16.55 25.37
N ILE A 425 9.24 -17.09 25.76
CA ILE A 425 7.98 -16.92 25.03
C ILE A 425 7.59 -15.42 24.93
N VAL A 426 7.70 -14.71 26.06
CA VAL A 426 7.46 -13.26 26.09
C VAL A 426 8.46 -12.51 25.17
N ASN A 427 9.72 -12.96 25.14
CA ASN A 427 10.74 -12.36 24.28
C ASN A 427 10.45 -12.60 22.79
N HIS A 428 9.93 -13.77 22.39
CA HIS A 428 9.47 -14.02 21.02
C HIS A 428 8.34 -13.07 20.60
N MET A 429 7.40 -12.77 21.50
CA MET A 429 6.30 -11.83 21.23
C MET A 429 6.75 -10.37 21.22
N ALA A 430 7.65 -9.97 22.13
CA ALA A 430 8.04 -8.56 22.30
C ALA A 430 9.19 -8.15 21.37
N VAL A 431 10.22 -8.98 21.22
CA VAL A 431 11.45 -8.65 20.50
C VAL A 431 11.47 -9.25 19.11
N ASP A 432 11.29 -10.57 18.96
CA ASP A 432 11.44 -11.24 17.68
C ASP A 432 10.33 -10.85 16.69
N ALA A 433 9.08 -10.72 17.16
CA ALA A 433 7.97 -10.25 16.34
C ALA A 433 8.16 -8.78 15.90
N GLN A 434 8.73 -7.93 16.77
CA GLN A 434 9.05 -6.55 16.42
C GLN A 434 10.18 -6.49 15.37
N GLN A 435 11.24 -7.28 15.53
CA GLN A 435 12.36 -7.32 14.59
C GLN A 435 11.91 -7.73 13.18
N LEU A 436 11.00 -8.71 13.07
CA LEU A 436 10.39 -9.09 11.79
C LEU A 436 9.49 -7.99 11.22
N SER A 437 8.75 -7.28 12.06
CA SER A 437 7.97 -6.11 11.65
C SER A 437 8.84 -5.02 11.03
N ASP A 438 9.94 -4.67 11.71
CA ASP A 438 10.83 -3.60 11.27
C ASP A 438 11.58 -3.99 9.99
N SER A 439 11.89 -5.28 9.81
CA SER A 439 12.53 -5.78 8.59
C SER A 439 11.67 -5.64 7.34
N MET A 440 10.33 -5.56 7.46
CA MET A 440 9.44 -5.37 6.31
C MET A 440 9.65 -4.03 5.60
N MET A 441 10.11 -3.00 6.28
CA MET A 441 10.49 -1.73 5.66
C MET A 441 11.77 -1.84 4.82
N GLN A 442 12.70 -2.71 5.24
CA GLN A 442 13.99 -2.90 4.58
C GLN A 442 13.96 -4.01 3.52
N PHE A 443 12.87 -4.77 3.43
CA PHE A 443 12.75 -5.91 2.52
C PHE A 443 12.93 -5.53 1.04
N HIS A 444 12.24 -4.51 0.56
CA HIS A 444 12.36 -4.04 -0.83
C HIS A 444 13.65 -3.25 -1.10
N PRO A 445 14.11 -2.33 -0.23
CA PRO A 445 15.38 -1.63 -0.41
C PRO A 445 16.55 -2.53 -0.74
N ILE A 446 16.67 -3.73 -0.17
CA ILE A 446 17.81 -4.62 -0.40
C ILE A 446 18.05 -5.00 -1.85
N TRP A 447 17.02 -5.40 -2.57
CA TRP A 447 17.16 -5.75 -3.98
C TRP A 447 17.04 -4.54 -4.92
N LEU A 448 16.35 -3.46 -4.46
CA LEU A 448 16.23 -2.22 -5.22
C LEU A 448 17.51 -1.39 -5.22
N MET A 449 18.27 -1.36 -4.11
CA MET A 449 19.49 -0.57 -4.02
C MET A 449 20.55 -0.98 -5.05
N PRO A 450 20.88 -2.27 -5.27
CA PRO A 450 21.76 -2.68 -6.35
C PRO A 450 21.23 -2.25 -7.73
N LEU A 451 19.92 -2.37 -7.94
CA LEU A 451 19.28 -1.95 -9.19
C LEU A 451 19.36 -0.44 -9.38
N GLN A 452 19.11 0.35 -8.32
CA GLN A 452 19.25 1.80 -8.32
C GLN A 452 20.69 2.23 -8.67
N VAL A 453 21.69 1.61 -8.04
CA VAL A 453 23.10 1.89 -8.34
C VAL A 453 23.41 1.53 -9.78
N SER A 454 22.94 0.39 -10.27
CA SER A 454 23.16 -0.05 -11.66
C SER A 454 22.57 0.93 -12.68
N VAL A 455 21.32 1.39 -12.46
CA VAL A 455 20.67 2.40 -13.32
C VAL A 455 21.46 3.72 -13.31
N ALA A 456 21.89 4.17 -12.12
CA ALA A 456 22.70 5.37 -12.00
C ALA A 456 24.04 5.26 -12.76
N LEU A 457 24.73 4.11 -12.68
CA LEU A 457 26.00 3.88 -13.39
C LEU A 457 25.81 3.83 -14.91
N VAL A 458 24.72 3.22 -15.39
CA VAL A 458 24.37 3.22 -16.82
C VAL A 458 24.11 4.64 -17.31
N LEU A 459 23.36 5.43 -16.55
CA LEU A 459 23.12 6.84 -16.89
C LEU A 459 24.41 7.66 -16.85
N LEU A 460 25.27 7.46 -15.84
CA LEU A 460 26.58 8.13 -15.78
C LEU A 460 27.45 7.76 -17.00
N TYR A 461 27.44 6.49 -17.40
CA TYR A 461 28.18 6.05 -18.59
C TYR A 461 27.74 6.78 -19.85
N SER A 462 26.45 7.03 -20.04
CA SER A 462 25.93 7.76 -21.19
C SER A 462 26.38 9.23 -21.25
N TYR A 463 26.75 9.85 -20.11
CA TYR A 463 27.20 11.24 -20.02
C TYR A 463 28.73 11.41 -19.99
N VAL A 464 29.45 10.50 -19.30
CA VAL A 464 30.88 10.65 -18.99
C VAL A 464 31.72 9.55 -19.67
N GLY A 465 31.09 8.58 -20.30
CA GLY A 465 31.79 7.46 -20.96
C GLY A 465 32.63 6.64 -19.99
N VAL A 466 33.89 6.34 -20.36
CA VAL A 466 34.78 5.49 -19.58
C VAL A 466 35.12 6.04 -18.19
N SER A 467 34.96 7.35 -17.96
CA SER A 467 35.21 7.96 -16.64
C SER A 467 34.26 7.47 -15.53
N VAL A 468 33.19 6.71 -15.88
CA VAL A 468 32.33 6.01 -14.93
C VAL A 468 33.10 5.01 -14.05
N VAL A 469 34.22 4.46 -14.55
CA VAL A 469 35.09 3.55 -13.78
C VAL A 469 35.62 4.24 -12.49
N ALA A 470 35.91 5.53 -12.56
CA ALA A 470 36.32 6.31 -11.38
C ALA A 470 35.15 6.50 -10.40
N SER A 471 33.92 6.63 -10.90
CA SER A 471 32.71 6.65 -10.04
C SER A 471 32.56 5.32 -9.30
N ILE A 472 32.70 4.18 -9.99
CA ILE A 472 32.64 2.84 -9.39
C ILE A 472 33.71 2.68 -8.32
N LEU A 473 34.96 3.10 -8.60
CA LEU A 473 36.06 3.04 -7.65
C LEU A 473 35.75 3.93 -6.42
N GLY A 474 35.24 5.14 -6.63
CA GLY A 474 34.82 6.04 -5.57
C GLY A 474 33.71 5.44 -4.68
N ILE A 475 32.69 4.84 -5.29
CA ILE A 475 31.62 4.13 -4.56
C ILE A 475 32.19 2.96 -3.75
N ALA A 476 33.10 2.16 -4.34
CA ALA A 476 33.73 1.03 -3.67
C ALA A 476 34.56 1.47 -2.47
N ILE A 477 35.35 2.55 -2.60
CA ILE A 477 36.16 3.14 -1.52
C ILE A 477 35.24 3.62 -0.38
N VAL A 478 34.22 4.41 -0.68
CA VAL A 478 33.27 4.91 0.33
C VAL A 478 32.56 3.75 1.04
N SER A 479 32.09 2.75 0.28
CA SER A 479 31.41 1.56 0.83
C SER A 479 32.33 0.76 1.74
N PHE A 480 33.59 0.53 1.33
CA PHE A 480 34.57 -0.18 2.14
C PHE A 480 34.85 0.52 3.48
N PHE A 481 35.12 1.83 3.43
CA PHE A 481 35.33 2.60 4.65
C PHE A 481 34.08 2.61 5.55
N THR A 482 32.89 2.76 4.98
CA THR A 482 31.64 2.75 5.74
C THR A 482 31.43 1.40 6.43
N LEU A 483 31.60 0.27 5.74
CA LEU A 483 31.44 -1.07 6.32
C LEU A 483 32.47 -1.34 7.42
N TYR A 484 33.74 -0.98 7.19
CA TYR A 484 34.82 -1.12 8.19
C TYR A 484 34.50 -0.33 9.48
N ARG A 485 34.08 0.93 9.33
CA ARG A 485 33.75 1.81 10.46
C ARG A 485 32.47 1.37 11.18
N THR A 486 31.48 0.89 10.45
CA THR A 486 30.24 0.38 11.05
C THR A 486 30.50 -0.84 11.93
N LYS A 487 31.39 -1.76 11.50
CA LYS A 487 31.81 -2.91 12.32
C LYS A 487 32.44 -2.47 13.63
N SER A 488 33.33 -1.48 13.59
CA SER A 488 33.98 -0.92 14.79
C SER A 488 32.96 -0.21 15.70
N SER A 489 32.05 0.56 15.13
CA SER A 489 30.98 1.26 15.85
C SER A 489 30.08 0.27 16.61
N ASN A 490 29.69 -0.84 15.98
CA ASN A 490 28.89 -1.88 16.62
C ASN A 490 29.62 -2.54 17.79
N SER A 491 30.96 -2.74 17.69
CA SER A 491 31.76 -3.25 18.80
C SER A 491 31.74 -2.30 19.99
N PHE A 492 31.86 -0.98 19.75
CA PHE A 492 31.77 0.01 20.83
C PHE A 492 30.37 0.05 21.45
N GLN A 493 29.33 -0.04 20.66
CA GLN A 493 27.96 -0.10 21.15
C GLN A 493 27.73 -1.31 22.06
N PHE A 494 28.29 -2.48 21.70
CA PHE A 494 28.27 -3.65 22.56
C PHE A 494 28.95 -3.42 23.91
N GLN A 495 30.13 -2.74 23.92
CA GLN A 495 30.85 -2.40 25.17
C GLN A 495 30.07 -1.38 26.00
N ILE A 496 29.39 -0.42 25.38
CA ILE A 496 28.50 0.52 26.07
C ILE A 496 27.38 -0.23 26.79
N MET A 497 26.70 -1.17 26.07
CA MET A 497 25.62 -1.97 26.65
C MET A 497 26.14 -2.78 27.85
N ARG A 498 27.27 -3.46 27.72
CA ARG A 498 27.89 -4.24 28.79
C ARG A 498 28.22 -3.37 30.01
N SER A 499 28.80 -2.20 29.81
CA SER A 499 29.11 -1.27 30.91
C SER A 499 27.86 -0.72 31.57
N ARG A 500 26.81 -0.43 30.78
CA ARG A 500 25.49 -0.01 31.25
C ARG A 500 24.83 -1.09 32.11
N ASP A 501 24.87 -2.35 31.66
CA ASP A 501 24.28 -3.48 32.39
C ASP A 501 25.00 -3.68 33.74
N SER A 502 26.33 -3.54 33.78
CA SER A 502 27.12 -3.59 35.03
C SER A 502 26.73 -2.48 36.00
N ARG A 503 26.56 -1.26 35.50
CA ARG A 503 26.09 -0.13 36.30
C ARG A 503 24.66 -0.34 36.80
N LEU A 504 23.72 -0.78 35.92
CA LEU A 504 22.35 -1.03 36.31
C LEU A 504 22.25 -2.13 37.36
N LYS A 505 23.05 -3.22 37.22
CA LYS A 505 23.11 -4.29 38.22
C LYS A 505 23.56 -3.76 39.60
N ALA A 506 24.64 -2.98 39.63
CA ALA A 506 25.13 -2.35 40.89
C ALA A 506 24.11 -1.37 41.47
N THR A 507 23.41 -0.60 40.62
CA THR A 507 22.36 0.32 41.06
C THR A 507 21.16 -0.44 41.65
N ASN A 508 20.72 -1.54 41.01
CA ASN A 508 19.65 -2.36 41.53
C ASN A 508 20.02 -3.03 42.87
N GLU A 509 21.25 -3.51 42.97
CA GLU A 509 21.78 -4.06 44.22
C GLU A 509 21.73 -3.02 45.37
N LEU A 510 22.14 -1.78 45.08
CA LEU A 510 22.05 -0.68 46.04
C LEU A 510 20.61 -0.38 46.43
N LEU A 511 19.70 -0.25 45.44
CA LEU A 511 18.27 0.06 45.68
C LEU A 511 17.56 -1.03 46.48
N ASN A 512 17.80 -2.29 46.14
CA ASN A 512 17.20 -3.42 46.84
C ASN A 512 17.66 -3.56 48.30
N ASN A 513 18.90 -3.14 48.58
CA ASN A 513 19.50 -3.22 49.92
C ASN A 513 19.62 -1.88 50.62
N MET A 514 18.87 -0.87 50.22
CA MET A 514 18.98 0.53 50.63
C MET A 514 18.95 0.66 52.18
N ARG A 515 18.10 -0.13 52.87
CA ARG A 515 17.99 -0.09 54.33
C ARG A 515 19.26 -0.54 54.99
N VAL A 516 19.93 -1.57 54.51
CA VAL A 516 21.19 -2.12 55.06
C VAL A 516 22.32 -1.09 54.80
N ILE A 517 22.37 -0.52 53.58
CA ILE A 517 23.38 0.48 53.21
C ILE A 517 23.28 1.72 54.08
N LYS A 518 22.04 2.16 54.40
CA LYS A 518 21.79 3.29 55.30
C LYS A 518 22.21 3.00 56.73
N PHE A 519 21.92 1.80 57.24
CA PHE A 519 22.37 1.43 58.60
C PHE A 519 23.86 1.30 58.75
N GLN A 520 24.58 0.91 57.69
CA GLN A 520 26.04 0.75 57.69
C GLN A 520 26.78 2.05 57.21
N ALA A 521 26.04 3.11 56.85
CA ALA A 521 26.60 4.35 56.30
C ALA A 521 27.54 4.13 55.08
N TRP A 522 27.16 3.16 54.17
CA TRP A 522 27.98 2.81 53.00
C TRP A 522 27.58 3.54 51.73
N GLU A 523 26.84 4.65 51.80
CA GLU A 523 26.37 5.42 50.64
C GLU A 523 27.52 5.91 49.80
N GLU A 524 28.58 6.42 50.38
CA GLU A 524 29.74 6.92 49.68
C GLU A 524 30.48 5.81 48.94
N TYR A 525 30.63 4.64 49.58
CA TYR A 525 31.28 3.49 48.94
C TYR A 525 30.53 3.02 47.70
N PHE A 526 29.21 2.83 47.79
CA PHE A 526 28.40 2.42 46.65
C PHE A 526 28.26 3.53 45.62
N GLY A 527 28.20 4.81 46.03
CA GLY A 527 28.25 5.96 45.14
C GLY A 527 29.52 5.97 44.29
N ASN A 528 30.68 5.79 44.89
CA ASN A 528 31.95 5.71 44.19
C ASN A 528 32.05 4.51 43.25
N LYS A 529 31.52 3.35 43.67
CA LYS A 529 31.45 2.14 42.80
C LYS A 529 30.59 2.36 41.57
N ILE A 530 29.43 3.01 41.71
CA ILE A 530 28.52 3.34 40.57
C ILE A 530 29.20 4.38 39.67
N GLN A 531 29.89 5.37 40.27
CA GLN A 531 30.62 6.39 39.52
C GLN A 531 31.73 5.79 38.65
N GLN A 532 32.49 4.81 39.16
CA GLN A 532 33.50 4.09 38.37
C GLN A 532 32.87 3.39 37.14
N PHE A 533 31.73 2.73 37.31
CA PHE A 533 31.00 2.11 36.16
C PHE A 533 30.52 3.19 35.18
N ARG A 534 30.11 4.35 35.70
CA ARG A 534 29.66 5.49 34.85
C ARG A 534 30.82 6.09 34.05
N GLU A 535 31.98 6.20 34.63
CA GLU A 535 33.20 6.67 33.94
C GLU A 535 33.63 5.70 32.83
N ALA A 536 33.60 4.40 33.12
CA ALA A 536 33.86 3.38 32.10
C ALA A 536 32.83 3.43 30.93
N GLU A 537 31.53 3.55 31.25
CA GLU A 537 30.46 3.73 30.25
C GLU A 537 30.70 5.00 29.43
N HIS A 538 31.02 6.14 30.09
CA HIS A 538 31.31 7.42 29.45
C HIS A 538 32.48 7.31 28.47
N GLY A 539 33.56 6.62 28.87
CA GLY A 539 34.72 6.41 28.01
C GLY A 539 34.35 5.66 26.71
N TRP A 540 33.48 4.66 26.78
CA TRP A 540 33.00 3.97 25.59
C TRP A 540 32.03 4.80 24.77
N ILE A 541 31.17 5.60 25.40
CA ILE A 541 30.26 6.52 24.71
C ILE A 541 31.08 7.57 23.93
N ALA A 542 32.12 8.14 24.54
CA ALA A 542 33.00 9.12 23.88
C ALA A 542 33.68 8.54 22.63
N LYS A 543 34.21 7.30 22.72
CA LYS A 543 34.78 6.60 21.57
C LYS A 543 33.74 6.35 20.49
N PHE A 544 32.57 5.88 20.86
CA PHE A 544 31.47 5.64 19.93
C PHE A 544 31.06 6.91 19.19
N LEU A 545 30.85 8.03 19.93
CA LEU A 545 30.43 9.30 19.34
C LEU A 545 31.50 9.87 18.38
N TYR A 546 32.76 9.74 18.72
CA TYR A 546 33.85 10.16 17.83
C TYR A 546 33.83 9.34 16.52
N TYR A 547 33.72 8.01 16.62
CA TYR A 547 33.65 7.15 15.44
C TYR A 547 32.37 7.39 14.63
N PHE A 548 31.25 7.63 15.28
CA PHE A 548 30.00 7.99 14.65
C PHE A 548 30.10 9.33 13.89
N ALA A 549 30.68 10.35 14.50
CA ALA A 549 30.86 11.64 13.84
C ALA A 549 31.76 11.55 12.60
N VAL A 550 32.86 10.81 12.68
CA VAL A 550 33.74 10.57 11.51
C VAL A 550 32.98 9.78 10.42
N ASN A 551 32.18 8.78 10.80
CA ASN A 551 31.38 8.00 9.85
C ASN A 551 30.32 8.89 9.15
N MET A 552 29.65 9.76 9.91
CA MET A 552 28.72 10.75 9.34
C MET A 552 29.40 11.72 8.39
N GLY A 553 30.63 12.14 8.72
CA GLY A 553 31.47 12.97 7.84
C GLY A 553 31.81 12.27 6.52
N ILE A 554 32.22 11.00 6.55
CA ILE A 554 32.52 10.20 5.35
C ILE A 554 31.26 10.05 4.49
N LEU A 555 30.14 9.67 5.10
CA LEU A 555 28.88 9.48 4.39
C LEU A 555 28.33 10.80 3.83
N GLY A 556 28.43 11.90 4.58
CA GLY A 556 28.01 13.23 4.13
C GLY A 556 28.79 13.72 2.92
N ASN A 557 30.07 13.38 2.84
CA ASN A 557 30.95 13.77 1.74
C ASN A 557 31.05 12.70 0.63
N ALA A 558 30.34 11.57 0.73
CA ALA A 558 30.42 10.47 -0.24
C ALA A 558 30.14 10.94 -1.68
N SER A 559 29.07 11.69 -1.89
CA SER A 559 28.71 12.22 -3.21
C SER A 559 29.75 13.20 -3.77
N ILE A 560 30.35 14.01 -2.91
CA ILE A 560 31.43 14.96 -3.30
C ILE A 560 32.68 14.17 -3.71
N THR A 561 33.07 13.16 -2.94
CA THR A 561 34.23 12.32 -3.26
C THR A 561 34.07 11.63 -4.60
N VAL A 562 32.89 11.01 -4.84
CA VAL A 562 32.58 10.35 -6.12
C VAL A 562 32.57 11.39 -7.25
N ALA A 563 31.99 12.57 -7.06
CA ALA A 563 31.96 13.64 -8.05
C ALA A 563 33.38 14.13 -8.42
N VAL A 564 34.24 14.37 -7.45
CA VAL A 564 35.63 14.82 -7.67
C VAL A 564 36.41 13.78 -8.49
N LEU A 565 36.28 12.49 -8.15
CA LEU A 565 36.93 11.42 -8.90
C LEU A 565 36.38 11.33 -10.34
N THR A 566 35.05 11.43 -10.51
CA THR A 566 34.40 11.35 -11.82
C THR A 566 34.79 12.53 -12.71
N PHE A 567 34.68 13.76 -12.22
CA PHE A 567 35.01 14.96 -12.98
C PHE A 567 36.51 15.09 -13.22
N GLY A 568 37.33 14.74 -12.23
CA GLY A 568 38.80 14.76 -12.39
C GLY A 568 39.26 13.81 -13.50
N THR A 569 38.74 12.58 -13.56
CA THR A 569 39.05 11.63 -14.63
C THR A 569 38.45 12.04 -15.96
N ALA A 570 37.23 12.59 -15.98
CA ALA A 570 36.59 13.06 -17.19
C ALA A 570 37.40 14.22 -17.84
N THR A 571 37.87 15.15 -17.02
CA THR A 571 38.75 16.25 -17.48
C THR A 571 40.09 15.74 -17.98
N PHE A 572 40.68 14.75 -17.29
CA PHE A 572 41.96 14.14 -17.70
C PHE A 572 41.84 13.41 -19.05
N ILE A 573 40.74 12.72 -19.32
CA ILE A 573 40.47 12.03 -20.59
C ILE A 573 40.07 13.00 -21.70
N GLY A 574 39.71 14.27 -21.35
CA GLY A 574 39.34 15.30 -22.33
C GLY A 574 37.87 15.21 -22.78
N THR A 575 36.99 14.61 -21.97
CA THR A 575 35.53 14.59 -22.27
C THR A 575 34.95 16.00 -22.15
N PRO A 576 34.15 16.49 -23.14
CA PRO A 576 33.57 17.83 -23.11
C PRO A 576 32.51 17.92 -21.98
N LEU A 577 32.76 18.76 -21.00
CA LEU A 577 31.86 19.00 -19.86
C LEU A 577 31.10 20.31 -20.07
N ASN A 578 29.87 20.20 -20.54
CA ASN A 578 28.93 21.35 -20.62
C ASN A 578 28.23 21.56 -19.26
N ALA A 579 27.72 22.76 -19.02
CA ALA A 579 26.99 23.07 -17.76
C ALA A 579 25.83 22.08 -17.49
N GLY A 580 25.04 21.73 -18.53
CA GLY A 580 23.95 20.77 -18.40
C GLY A 580 24.42 19.39 -17.98
N THR A 581 25.51 18.86 -18.59
CA THR A 581 26.10 17.56 -18.22
C THR A 581 26.63 17.56 -16.79
N VAL A 582 27.32 18.63 -16.35
CA VAL A 582 27.84 18.74 -15.00
C VAL A 582 26.71 18.72 -13.96
N PHE A 583 25.63 19.49 -14.16
CA PHE A 583 24.49 19.47 -13.27
C PHE A 583 23.76 18.13 -13.25
N THR A 584 23.58 17.50 -14.40
CA THR A 584 22.96 16.18 -14.53
C THR A 584 23.75 15.11 -13.79
N ILE A 585 25.09 15.04 -14.04
CA ILE A 585 25.99 14.10 -13.37
C ILE A 585 25.97 14.31 -11.86
N THR A 586 26.09 15.56 -11.39
CA THR A 586 26.03 15.91 -9.95
C THR A 586 24.71 15.45 -9.33
N SER A 587 23.60 15.62 -10.03
CA SER A 587 22.28 15.21 -9.58
C SER A 587 22.14 13.69 -9.49
N ILE A 588 22.67 12.94 -10.47
CA ILE A 588 22.69 11.46 -10.44
C ILE A 588 23.56 10.95 -9.28
N ILE A 589 24.76 11.53 -9.08
CA ILE A 589 25.65 11.15 -7.98
C ILE A 589 25.00 11.44 -6.61
N LYS A 590 24.25 12.54 -6.49
CA LYS A 590 23.49 12.86 -5.26
C LYS A 590 22.41 11.81 -4.95
N ILE A 591 21.74 11.26 -5.95
CA ILE A 591 20.77 10.16 -5.77
C ILE A 591 21.44 8.91 -5.19
N LEU A 592 22.71 8.65 -5.53
CA LEU A 592 23.47 7.51 -5.01
C LEU A 592 23.83 7.61 -3.52
N GLN A 593 23.74 8.79 -2.92
CA GLN A 593 24.08 8.99 -1.51
C GLN A 593 23.17 8.20 -0.56
N GLU A 594 21.87 8.15 -0.85
CA GLU A 594 20.89 7.45 0.01
C GLU A 594 21.12 5.93 0.07
N PRO A 595 21.25 5.21 -1.06
CA PRO A 595 21.59 3.78 -1.05
C PRO A 595 22.88 3.48 -0.31
N LEU A 596 23.94 4.27 -0.54
CA LEU A 596 25.23 4.06 0.12
C LEU A 596 25.16 4.18 1.64
N ARG A 597 24.28 5.07 2.14
CA ARG A 597 24.07 5.27 3.58
C ARG A 597 23.22 4.18 4.21
N THR A 598 22.15 3.77 3.54
CA THR A 598 21.12 2.89 4.13
C THR A 598 21.39 1.40 3.92
N PHE A 599 22.22 1.03 2.93
CA PHE A 599 22.52 -0.37 2.62
C PHE A 599 23.12 -1.17 3.79
N PRO A 600 24.14 -0.65 4.53
CA PRO A 600 24.68 -1.39 5.66
C PRO A 600 23.66 -1.64 6.78
N GLU A 601 22.80 -0.68 7.04
CA GLU A 601 21.73 -0.79 8.04
C GLU A 601 20.68 -1.84 7.61
N ALA A 602 20.31 -1.84 6.33
CA ALA A 602 19.39 -2.82 5.77
C ALA A 602 19.91 -4.25 5.89
N LEU A 603 21.22 -4.47 5.61
CA LEU A 603 21.86 -5.78 5.78
C LEU A 603 21.83 -6.25 7.24
N ILE A 604 22.13 -5.36 8.20
CA ILE A 604 22.10 -5.70 9.63
C ILE A 604 20.66 -6.06 10.04
N ASN A 605 19.68 -5.27 9.68
CA ASN A 605 18.27 -5.50 10.03
C ASN A 605 17.76 -6.85 9.49
N ILE A 606 18.11 -7.22 8.27
CA ILE A 606 17.73 -8.53 7.71
C ILE A 606 18.48 -9.68 8.36
N SER A 607 19.76 -9.51 8.67
CA SER A 607 20.51 -10.53 9.42
C SER A 607 19.85 -10.80 10.78
N GLN A 608 19.47 -9.76 11.51
CA GLN A 608 18.76 -9.87 12.78
C GLN A 608 17.36 -10.52 12.62
N ALA A 609 16.63 -10.12 11.58
CA ALA A 609 15.33 -10.72 11.26
C ALA A 609 15.44 -12.23 10.93
N THR A 610 16.51 -12.62 10.23
CA THR A 610 16.78 -14.06 9.93
C THR A 610 17.05 -14.86 11.20
N ILE A 611 17.80 -14.28 12.15
CA ILE A 611 18.04 -14.92 13.45
C ILE A 611 16.73 -15.05 14.25
N SER A 612 15.93 -13.99 14.31
CA SER A 612 14.62 -14.00 14.97
C SER A 612 13.66 -14.99 14.32
N LEU A 613 13.69 -15.10 12.98
CA LEU A 613 12.90 -16.09 12.25
C LEU A 613 13.29 -17.51 12.63
N GLY A 614 14.60 -17.83 12.72
CA GLY A 614 15.09 -19.15 13.15
C GLY A 614 14.63 -19.52 14.56
N ARG A 615 14.67 -18.57 15.51
CA ARG A 615 14.17 -18.79 16.87
C ARG A 615 12.66 -19.04 16.90
N LEU A 616 11.91 -18.29 16.09
CA LEU A 616 10.46 -18.49 15.96
C LEU A 616 10.12 -19.82 15.29
N ASP A 617 10.90 -20.25 14.29
CA ASP A 617 10.72 -21.56 13.66
C ASP A 617 10.91 -22.68 14.67
N GLU A 618 11.97 -22.64 15.49
CA GLU A 618 12.24 -23.62 16.55
C GLU A 618 11.09 -23.69 17.57
N PHE A 619 10.62 -22.52 18.02
CA PHE A 619 9.49 -22.43 18.94
C PHE A 619 8.18 -22.96 18.34
N MET A 620 7.85 -22.58 17.11
CA MET A 620 6.60 -23.00 16.47
C MET A 620 6.59 -24.49 16.10
N MET A 621 7.75 -25.10 15.93
CA MET A 621 7.92 -26.57 15.71
C MET A 621 7.97 -27.37 17.01
N SER A 622 7.99 -26.70 18.18
CA SER A 622 8.00 -27.40 19.48
C SER A 622 6.72 -28.20 19.69
N LYS A 623 6.83 -29.29 20.42
CA LYS A 623 5.73 -30.23 20.66
C LYS A 623 4.59 -29.58 21.43
N GLU A 624 3.38 -29.87 21.01
CA GLU A 624 2.13 -29.48 21.70
C GLU A 624 1.63 -30.59 22.59
N MET A 625 0.75 -30.26 23.52
CA MET A 625 0.00 -31.27 24.31
C MET A 625 -0.89 -32.08 23.35
N ASP A 626 -1.02 -33.34 23.62
CA ASP A 626 -1.93 -34.21 22.86
C ASP A 626 -3.36 -34.03 23.40
N ASP A 627 -4.20 -33.32 22.62
CA ASP A 627 -5.60 -33.11 22.98
C ASP A 627 -6.39 -34.42 23.09
N SER A 628 -5.90 -35.53 22.50
CA SER A 628 -6.51 -36.87 22.58
C SER A 628 -6.13 -37.62 23.83
N ALA A 629 -5.11 -37.17 24.59
CA ALA A 629 -4.64 -37.82 25.81
C ALA A 629 -5.69 -37.85 26.93
N VAL A 630 -6.50 -36.78 27.00
CA VAL A 630 -7.57 -36.62 27.99
C VAL A 630 -8.90 -36.42 27.27
N GLN A 631 -9.86 -37.30 27.47
CA GLN A 631 -11.22 -37.14 26.96
C GLN A 631 -11.95 -36.08 27.81
N ARG A 632 -12.22 -34.94 27.22
CA ARG A 632 -12.96 -33.80 27.80
C ARG A 632 -14.34 -33.73 27.21
N ASP A 633 -15.13 -34.79 27.33
CA ASP A 633 -16.40 -34.89 26.65
C ASP A 633 -17.55 -35.01 27.63
N GLU A 634 -18.73 -34.49 27.30
CA GLU A 634 -19.99 -34.77 28.05
C GLU A 634 -20.34 -36.24 28.12
N SER A 635 -19.69 -37.06 27.29
CA SER A 635 -19.82 -38.54 27.28
C SER A 635 -19.12 -39.24 28.44
N CYS A 636 -18.38 -38.56 29.33
CA CYS A 636 -18.05 -39.06 30.66
C CYS A 636 -19.35 -39.12 31.50
N VAL A 637 -20.15 -40.16 31.21
CA VAL A 637 -21.54 -40.29 31.62
C VAL A 637 -21.62 -40.49 33.16
N GLY A 638 -22.39 -39.63 33.82
CA GLY A 638 -22.80 -39.79 35.22
C GLY A 638 -22.24 -38.74 36.16
N ASP A 639 -22.11 -39.12 37.40
CA ASP A 639 -21.70 -38.29 38.52
C ASP A 639 -20.16 -38.17 38.68
N VAL A 640 -19.40 -38.62 37.68
CA VAL A 640 -17.94 -38.67 37.70
C VAL A 640 -17.33 -37.37 37.18
N ALA A 641 -16.41 -36.76 37.96
CA ALA A 641 -15.65 -35.57 37.57
C ALA A 641 -14.29 -35.92 36.95
N VAL A 642 -13.60 -36.95 37.51
CA VAL A 642 -12.30 -37.42 37.00
C VAL A 642 -12.29 -38.95 37.07
N GLU A 643 -11.89 -39.58 35.94
CA GLU A 643 -11.69 -41.04 35.89
C GLU A 643 -10.35 -41.32 35.22
N ILE A 644 -9.49 -42.12 35.87
CA ILE A 644 -8.29 -42.69 35.26
C ILE A 644 -8.38 -44.21 35.42
N LYS A 645 -8.24 -44.98 34.31
CA LYS A 645 -8.18 -46.45 34.29
C LYS A 645 -6.91 -46.89 33.59
N ASP A 646 -6.12 -47.72 34.29
CA ASP A 646 -4.87 -48.32 33.83
C ASP A 646 -3.91 -47.27 33.21
N GLY A 647 -3.86 -46.05 33.80
CA GLY A 647 -3.09 -44.93 33.31
C GLY A 647 -1.59 -45.06 33.58
N LYS A 648 -0.79 -45.02 32.52
CA LYS A 648 0.67 -44.94 32.58
C LYS A 648 1.12 -43.64 31.90
N PHE A 649 1.95 -42.87 32.61
CA PHE A 649 2.35 -41.52 32.20
C PHE A 649 3.86 -41.33 32.31
N SER A 650 4.43 -40.59 31.37
CA SER A 650 5.81 -40.12 31.36
C SER A 650 5.89 -38.60 31.29
N TRP A 651 7.00 -38.00 31.75
CA TRP A 651 7.29 -36.56 31.55
C TRP A 651 7.88 -36.28 30.17
N ASP A 652 8.48 -37.27 29.52
CA ASP A 652 9.06 -37.14 28.18
C ASP A 652 8.48 -38.22 27.25
N ASP A 653 8.21 -37.83 26.00
CA ASP A 653 7.75 -38.67 24.91
C ASP A 653 8.78 -39.77 24.50
N LYS A 654 10.06 -39.53 24.79
CA LYS A 654 11.17 -40.42 24.43
C LYS A 654 11.51 -41.41 25.51
N ASP A 655 10.97 -41.24 26.72
CA ASP A 655 11.28 -42.06 27.87
C ASP A 655 10.19 -43.11 28.01
N GLU A 656 10.51 -44.37 27.72
CA GLU A 656 9.63 -45.53 27.98
C GLU A 656 9.48 -45.82 29.47
N ASN A 657 10.23 -45.12 30.33
CA ASN A 657 10.15 -45.28 31.78
C ASN A 657 8.87 -44.64 32.32
N GLU A 658 8.06 -45.46 32.98
CA GLU A 658 6.84 -45.00 33.64
C GLU A 658 7.20 -44.07 34.81
N ALA A 659 6.87 -42.78 34.72
CA ALA A 659 7.06 -41.83 35.83
C ALA A 659 5.90 -41.85 36.82
N LEU A 660 4.70 -42.26 36.37
CA LEU A 660 3.50 -42.39 37.16
C LEU A 660 2.65 -43.53 36.62
N ARG A 661 2.18 -44.41 37.53
CA ARG A 661 1.18 -45.45 37.24
C ARG A 661 -0.02 -45.29 38.15
N VAL A 662 -1.20 -45.25 37.56
CA VAL A 662 -2.49 -45.13 38.26
C VAL A 662 -3.39 -46.26 37.77
N GLU A 663 -3.74 -47.20 38.64
CA GLU A 663 -4.56 -48.36 38.25
C GLU A 663 -6.03 -47.97 38.13
N ASP A 664 -6.58 -47.32 39.15
CA ASP A 664 -7.96 -46.84 39.16
C ASP A 664 -8.09 -45.59 40.04
N LEU A 665 -8.64 -44.51 39.48
CA LEU A 665 -8.94 -43.28 40.22
C LEU A 665 -10.29 -42.76 39.75
N VAL A 666 -11.26 -42.66 40.63
CA VAL A 666 -12.57 -42.10 40.37
C VAL A 666 -12.88 -41.01 41.37
N ILE A 667 -13.14 -39.77 40.90
CA ILE A 667 -13.59 -38.64 41.72
C ILE A 667 -14.95 -38.21 41.22
N ARG A 668 -15.93 -38.06 42.11
CA ARG A 668 -17.30 -37.64 41.71
C ARG A 668 -17.46 -36.12 41.72
N LYS A 669 -18.47 -35.63 41.01
CA LYS A 669 -18.82 -34.23 41.01
C LYS A 669 -19.26 -33.78 42.39
N GLY A 670 -18.62 -32.72 42.90
CA GLY A 670 -18.89 -32.15 44.22
C GLY A 670 -18.04 -32.75 45.36
N ASP A 671 -17.24 -33.79 45.09
CA ASP A 671 -16.35 -34.36 46.08
C ASP A 671 -15.13 -33.46 46.35
N HIS A 672 -14.71 -33.43 47.62
CA HIS A 672 -13.44 -32.89 48.07
C HIS A 672 -12.40 -34.00 48.15
N ALA A 673 -11.49 -34.03 47.17
CA ALA A 673 -10.41 -35.03 47.14
C ALA A 673 -9.07 -34.40 47.55
N ALA A 674 -8.36 -34.99 48.47
CA ALA A 674 -7.02 -34.59 48.92
C ALA A 674 -5.98 -35.64 48.51
N VAL A 675 -4.92 -35.21 47.78
CA VAL A 675 -3.79 -36.06 47.42
C VAL A 675 -2.67 -35.88 48.44
N VAL A 676 -2.42 -36.91 49.26
CA VAL A 676 -1.48 -36.88 50.39
C VAL A 676 -0.31 -37.83 50.11
N GLY A 677 0.89 -37.48 50.56
CA GLY A 677 2.08 -38.33 50.42
C GLY A 677 3.37 -37.54 50.66
N THR A 678 4.50 -38.23 50.72
CA THR A 678 5.84 -37.66 50.93
C THR A 678 6.29 -36.80 49.72
N VAL A 679 7.32 -35.97 49.89
CA VAL A 679 7.92 -35.23 48.77
C VAL A 679 8.53 -36.25 47.79
N GLY A 680 8.24 -36.08 46.48
CA GLY A 680 8.69 -37.01 45.43
C GLY A 680 7.73 -38.18 45.15
N SER A 681 6.59 -38.35 45.88
CA SER A 681 5.64 -39.48 45.69
C SER A 681 4.72 -39.35 44.45
N GLY A 682 4.92 -38.36 43.58
CA GLY A 682 4.13 -38.22 42.35
C GLY A 682 2.83 -37.42 42.45
N LYS A 683 2.57 -36.69 43.56
CA LYS A 683 1.33 -35.89 43.74
C LYS A 683 1.09 -34.87 42.64
N SER A 684 2.12 -34.11 42.33
CA SER A 684 2.06 -33.11 41.25
C SER A 684 1.96 -33.76 39.85
N SER A 685 2.59 -34.95 39.70
CA SER A 685 2.49 -35.76 38.48
C SER A 685 1.06 -36.28 38.27
N LEU A 686 0.36 -36.67 39.33
CA LEU A 686 -1.04 -37.07 39.23
C LEU A 686 -1.95 -35.93 38.78
N LEU A 687 -1.77 -34.73 39.35
CA LEU A 687 -2.53 -33.55 38.90
C LEU A 687 -2.19 -33.17 37.43
N ALA A 688 -0.92 -33.26 37.08
CA ALA A 688 -0.47 -32.97 35.70
C ALA A 688 -1.02 -34.01 34.69
N SER A 689 -1.16 -35.30 35.11
CA SER A 689 -1.75 -36.35 34.25
C SER A 689 -3.25 -36.11 33.98
N VAL A 690 -4.01 -35.67 35.02
CA VAL A 690 -5.42 -35.31 34.91
C VAL A 690 -5.60 -34.13 33.97
N LEU A 691 -4.71 -33.11 34.01
CA LEU A 691 -4.73 -31.93 33.15
C LEU A 691 -4.25 -32.21 31.71
N GLY A 692 -3.64 -33.41 31.48
CA GLY A 692 -3.07 -33.76 30.18
C GLY A 692 -1.69 -33.15 29.92
N GLU A 693 -1.00 -32.67 30.96
CA GLU A 693 0.36 -32.12 30.86
C GLU A 693 1.45 -33.18 30.77
N MET A 694 1.14 -34.43 31.20
CA MET A 694 2.03 -35.57 31.04
C MET A 694 1.71 -36.34 29.76
N PHE A 695 2.74 -36.96 29.19
CA PHE A 695 2.58 -37.86 28.05
C PHE A 695 1.92 -39.17 28.50
N LYS A 696 0.80 -39.52 27.88
CA LYS A 696 0.08 -40.77 28.19
C LYS A 696 0.65 -41.91 27.35
N ILE A 697 1.25 -42.90 28.04
CA ILE A 697 1.76 -44.11 27.41
C ILE A 697 0.61 -45.10 27.14
N SER A 698 -0.26 -45.29 28.13
CA SER A 698 -1.45 -46.17 28.01
C SER A 698 -2.53 -45.77 29.02
N GLY A 699 -3.73 -46.37 28.86
CA GLY A 699 -4.86 -46.18 29.75
C GLY A 699 -5.86 -45.12 29.25
N LYS A 700 -6.92 -44.90 30.04
CA LYS A 700 -8.00 -43.97 29.75
C LYS A 700 -8.02 -42.87 30.83
N VAL A 701 -8.06 -41.60 30.39
CA VAL A 701 -8.25 -40.44 31.27
C VAL A 701 -9.48 -39.69 30.81
N CYS A 702 -10.42 -39.49 31.71
CA CYS A 702 -11.65 -38.75 31.47
C CYS A 702 -11.74 -37.61 32.48
N PHE A 703 -12.02 -36.40 31.99
CA PHE A 703 -12.14 -35.20 32.82
C PHE A 703 -13.38 -34.42 32.39
N PHE A 704 -14.30 -34.19 33.31
CA PHE A 704 -15.48 -33.37 33.08
C PHE A 704 -15.10 -31.89 33.22
N ALA A 705 -15.00 -31.22 32.09
CA ALA A 705 -14.85 -29.74 32.06
C ALA A 705 -16.24 -29.10 32.00
N LEU A 706 -16.58 -28.28 32.99
CA LEU A 706 -17.66 -27.32 32.85
C LEU A 706 -17.18 -26.28 31.79
N ASP A 707 -17.91 -26.17 30.68
CA ASP A 707 -17.72 -25.05 29.75
C ASP A 707 -17.95 -23.74 30.53
N SER A 708 -16.85 -22.97 30.71
CA SER A 708 -16.85 -21.66 31.35
C SER A 708 -16.84 -20.56 30.28
#